data_655027e8e8cf1605e64fca74f21b7736
#
_entry.id   655027e8e8cf1605e64fca74f21b7736
#
_cell.length_a   1.000
_cell.length_b   1.000
_cell.length_c   1.000
_cell.angle_alpha   90.00
_cell.angle_beta   90.00
_cell.angle_gamma   90.00
#
_symmetry.space_group_name_H-M   'P 1'
#
loop_
_entity.id
_entity.type
_entity.pdbx_description
1 polymer ?
#
loop_
_entity_poly.entity_id
_entity_poly.type
_entity_poly.pdbx_seq_one_letter_code
_entity_poly.pdbx_strand_id
1 'polypeptide(L)'
;ILIGLVGSEMCIRDRNNLDHAKADIRKLNADLEDLLDVYDAQDKEGLALWNNATVRLHENEHNLVRYEKARKKPYFGRIDFKDPNAKEAESYYIGRVGIARDVSEPVVLDWRAPIASVYYESSLDPCQYVVSSEGTFTIDLKRKRTYEIENDHLKDFFDSDVVANDELLTKYLAKNKKAVLGEIVATIQKEQNQIIRRSPKTNIIVQGVAGSGKTTVAMHRISYILYNYRDDFRPEDFYIIGSNRILLNYITGVLPELDVYGIRQMTMEQLFIRLLYEDWDEQNYSVHPLEKDDAQNAQKGNREWFHDLELYCAAYEQREISHEKIYLEDTETLLAGPVLINTYLREHPELSMQSKILMLNEILYARYENEVLGKQISYPAKVKKALDKKYTSYFGDGKWKTSIYDFYREFLQVQAVAGKEVDIPENSFDVYDLAALAYIYKRMKETDPVREASHVVIDEAQDFGMMAYCCLHYCLRGCTYTIMGDTSQNIHFQYGLNDWEELKKLVLTGTYDAFGLLQKSYRNTVEISEYANDILRHGDFAVYPVEPIIRHGAKVRVEKKQDLQELLAQVVHTIRQWQQDGYETIAVICRDAIEAAKIAAQLKQYIAVTDCDLETTEFGEGVMVLPVAYTKGLEFDAVLLYDPSEKNYPLDNGHVKLLYVAATRALHELAVVYQESLSKILADPVPENKKMQEFSSETLTKAKEYDRKLFTQKEIEQERRAKGDKEHNIRGYIGPKKIEACVPEEKTVHTHAIPPASKISKISKKPAIEQMNMSPYAFGELPDNRSLPVRSHAKISGAVKSAKKTKEHIDIASAAGLLRLTPITPEIIRVSYVKGVTTKIKNTYWKPKAEETVLWSAKESKSALRVATEKVVVIIDKKTGAMRFETADGTLLLKERTTEPRLIMGNQTWEFFDWEFSEKINAKGVLSTDLLVLRSKAKYISFGGKPMRMPLVLSGKGYGIGVAATQSVLLCNIKTYGPYISTQGDGQIDYYFIYGGNNEKTIALYLSLIHIS
;
A
#
# COMPACT_ATOMS: atom_id res chain seq x y z
N ILE A 1 17.65 -17.23 -42.71
CA ILE A 1 16.83 -16.27 -43.51
C ILE A 1 15.38 -16.17 -42.95
N LEU A 2 14.72 -17.30 -42.67
CA LEU A 2 13.36 -17.32 -42.06
C LEU A 2 13.30 -16.73 -40.65
N ILE A 3 14.34 -16.89 -39.85
CA ILE A 3 14.42 -16.37 -38.46
C ILE A 3 14.58 -14.85 -38.42
N GLY A 4 15.34 -14.28 -39.37
CA GLY A 4 15.46 -12.82 -39.50
C GLY A 4 14.20 -12.10 -40.01
N LEU A 5 13.39 -12.79 -40.85
CA LEU A 5 12.11 -12.28 -41.33
C LEU A 5 11.04 -12.20 -40.23
N VAL A 6 10.96 -13.21 -39.36
CA VAL A 6 9.98 -13.23 -38.22
C VAL A 6 10.31 -12.14 -37.21
N GLY A 7 11.58 -11.93 -36.89
CA GLY A 7 12.00 -10.83 -36.01
C GLY A 7 11.72 -9.45 -36.60
N SER A 8 11.98 -9.24 -37.90
CA SER A 8 11.68 -7.97 -38.60
C SER A 8 10.17 -7.70 -38.72
N GLU A 9 9.38 -8.74 -38.98
CA GLU A 9 7.90 -8.61 -39.04
C GLU A 9 7.29 -8.28 -37.67
N MET A 10 7.79 -8.86 -36.58
CA MET A 10 7.34 -8.57 -35.22
C MET A 10 7.69 -7.14 -34.81
N CYS A 11 8.92 -6.68 -35.07
CA CYS A 11 9.31 -5.29 -34.82
C CYS A 11 8.50 -4.28 -35.65
N ILE A 12 8.11 -4.64 -36.89
CA ILE A 12 7.23 -3.81 -37.73
C ILE A 12 5.83 -3.74 -37.10
N ARG A 13 5.31 -4.85 -36.59
CA ARG A 13 3.99 -4.90 -35.94
C ARG A 13 3.96 -4.13 -34.63
N ASP A 14 4.97 -4.26 -33.78
CA ASP A 14 5.09 -3.45 -32.57
C ASP A 14 5.14 -1.96 -32.89
N ARG A 15 5.81 -1.58 -33.97
CA ARG A 15 5.83 -0.21 -34.45
C ARG A 15 4.45 0.25 -34.90
N ASN A 16 3.71 -0.61 -35.62
CA ASN A 16 2.35 -0.34 -36.06
C ASN A 16 1.39 -0.20 -34.87
N ASN A 17 1.48 -1.09 -33.86
CA ASN A 17 0.67 -1.00 -32.65
C ASN A 17 0.97 0.28 -31.86
N LEU A 18 2.23 0.70 -31.79
CA LEU A 18 2.64 1.95 -31.18
C LEU A 18 2.04 3.16 -31.91
N ASP A 19 2.08 3.15 -33.24
CA ASP A 19 1.54 4.24 -34.06
C ASP A 19 0.01 4.27 -33.99
N HIS A 20 -0.66 3.12 -33.96
CA HIS A 20 -2.11 3.02 -33.71
C HIS A 20 -2.48 3.57 -32.34
N ALA A 21 -1.79 3.14 -31.26
CA ALA A 21 -2.04 3.67 -29.94
C ALA A 21 -1.88 5.20 -29.85
N LYS A 22 -0.86 5.75 -30.51
CA LYS A 22 -0.66 7.20 -30.61
C LYS A 22 -1.77 7.91 -31.39
N ALA A 23 -2.27 7.30 -32.46
CA ALA A 23 -3.37 7.84 -33.25
C ALA A 23 -4.69 7.79 -32.44
N ASP A 24 -4.96 6.69 -31.76
CA ASP A 24 -6.15 6.53 -30.93
C ASP A 24 -6.15 7.50 -29.73
N ILE A 25 -5.01 7.72 -29.08
CA ILE A 25 -4.87 8.74 -28.03
C ILE A 25 -5.22 10.13 -28.55
N ARG A 26 -4.72 10.51 -29.74
CA ARG A 26 -5.04 11.82 -30.35
C ARG A 26 -6.52 11.94 -30.64
N LYS A 27 -7.13 10.89 -31.20
CA LYS A 27 -8.56 10.85 -31.52
C LYS A 27 -9.41 10.94 -30.25
N LEU A 28 -9.11 10.12 -29.24
CA LEU A 28 -9.84 10.12 -27.97
C LEU A 28 -9.71 11.45 -27.22
N ASN A 29 -8.58 12.13 -27.32
CA ASN A 29 -8.44 13.48 -26.75
C ASN A 29 -9.32 14.49 -27.48
N ALA A 30 -9.41 14.41 -28.83
CA ALA A 30 -10.32 15.26 -29.59
C ALA A 30 -11.79 14.94 -29.30
N ASP A 31 -12.18 13.66 -29.27
CA ASP A 31 -13.52 13.21 -28.89
C ASP A 31 -13.92 13.67 -27.46
N LEU A 32 -12.98 13.69 -26.52
CA LEU A 32 -13.20 14.21 -25.18
C LEU A 32 -13.37 15.73 -25.15
N GLU A 33 -12.62 16.46 -25.97
CA GLU A 33 -12.79 17.92 -26.12
C GLU A 33 -14.16 18.24 -26.72
N ASP A 34 -14.57 17.54 -27.77
CA ASP A 34 -15.89 17.72 -28.41
C ASP A 34 -17.04 17.36 -27.43
N LEU A 35 -16.91 16.29 -26.65
CA LEU A 35 -17.88 15.91 -25.62
C LEU A 35 -17.97 16.94 -24.49
N LEU A 36 -16.87 17.61 -24.12
CA LEU A 36 -16.87 18.65 -23.11
C LEU A 36 -17.59 19.93 -23.57
N ASP A 37 -17.52 20.24 -24.87
CA ASP A 37 -18.17 21.42 -25.45
C ASP A 37 -19.71 21.25 -25.56
N VAL A 38 -20.20 20.02 -25.66
CA VAL A 38 -21.64 19.69 -25.86
C VAL A 38 -22.30 19.22 -24.54
N TYR A 39 -21.53 18.95 -23.50
CA TYR A 39 -22.01 18.29 -22.30
C TYR A 39 -22.92 19.17 -21.42
N ASP A 40 -24.15 18.73 -21.20
CA ASP A 40 -25.05 19.21 -20.16
C ASP A 40 -24.93 18.30 -18.93
N ALA A 41 -24.72 18.89 -17.73
CA ALA A 41 -24.53 18.16 -16.47
C ALA A 41 -25.74 17.27 -16.07
N GLN A 42 -26.87 17.40 -16.75
CA GLN A 42 -28.07 16.59 -16.55
C GLN A 42 -28.21 15.44 -17.54
N ASP A 43 -27.38 15.40 -18.58
CA ASP A 43 -27.40 14.34 -19.59
C ASP A 43 -26.59 13.11 -19.11
N LYS A 44 -27.33 12.04 -18.77
CA LYS A 44 -26.73 10.76 -18.34
C LYS A 44 -26.01 10.03 -19.47
N GLU A 45 -26.42 10.23 -20.71
CA GLU A 45 -25.87 9.56 -21.87
C GLU A 45 -24.52 10.17 -22.26
N GLY A 46 -24.43 11.50 -22.27
CA GLY A 46 -23.17 12.24 -22.46
C GLY A 46 -22.14 11.92 -21.38
N LEU A 47 -22.57 11.78 -20.12
CA LEU A 47 -21.69 11.36 -19.02
C LEU A 47 -21.13 9.95 -19.22
N ALA A 48 -21.96 9.02 -19.70
CA ALA A 48 -21.52 7.65 -19.96
C ALA A 48 -20.52 7.57 -21.11
N LEU A 49 -20.74 8.35 -22.19
CA LEU A 49 -19.83 8.45 -23.33
C LEU A 49 -18.49 9.06 -22.93
N TRP A 50 -18.54 10.14 -22.16
CA TRP A 50 -17.33 10.78 -21.63
C TRP A 50 -16.52 9.85 -20.72
N ASN A 51 -17.19 9.12 -19.85
CA ASN A 51 -16.57 8.12 -18.98
C ASN A 51 -15.87 7.04 -19.80
N ASN A 52 -16.57 6.50 -20.81
CA ASN A 52 -16.01 5.45 -21.66
C ASN A 52 -14.80 5.96 -22.46
N ALA A 53 -14.86 7.18 -23.00
CA ALA A 53 -13.73 7.78 -23.73
C ALA A 53 -12.52 8.02 -22.79
N THR A 54 -12.76 8.47 -21.56
CA THR A 54 -11.70 8.69 -20.56
C THR A 54 -11.03 7.38 -20.15
N VAL A 55 -11.81 6.32 -19.94
CA VAL A 55 -11.27 4.99 -19.61
C VAL A 55 -10.41 4.48 -20.76
N ARG A 56 -10.90 4.57 -22.02
CA ARG A 56 -10.14 4.16 -23.21
C ARG A 56 -8.85 4.97 -23.41
N LEU A 57 -8.89 6.27 -23.14
CA LEU A 57 -7.70 7.10 -23.21
C LEU A 57 -6.63 6.62 -22.24
N HIS A 58 -7.03 6.37 -21.00
CA HIS A 58 -6.12 5.90 -19.98
C HIS A 58 -5.55 4.50 -20.30
N GLU A 59 -6.38 3.58 -20.80
CA GLU A 59 -5.94 2.27 -21.27
C GLU A 59 -4.92 2.41 -22.43
N ASN A 60 -5.16 3.31 -23.38
CA ASN A 60 -4.26 3.49 -24.51
C ASN A 60 -2.94 4.18 -24.10
N GLU A 61 -2.96 5.11 -23.16
CA GLU A 61 -1.74 5.69 -22.59
C GLU A 61 -0.87 4.62 -21.91
N HIS A 62 -1.48 3.71 -21.14
CA HIS A 62 -0.78 2.57 -20.56
C HIS A 62 -0.25 1.62 -21.63
N ASN A 63 -1.05 1.30 -22.65
CA ASN A 63 -0.64 0.45 -23.75
C ASN A 63 0.53 1.06 -24.54
N LEU A 64 0.57 2.38 -24.69
CA LEU A 64 1.69 3.06 -25.35
C LEU A 64 3.02 2.76 -24.65
N VAL A 65 3.07 2.91 -23.33
CA VAL A 65 4.29 2.62 -22.54
C VAL A 65 4.65 1.13 -22.65
N ARG A 66 3.66 0.23 -22.62
CA ARG A 66 3.85 -1.22 -22.76
C ARG A 66 4.41 -1.57 -24.13
N TYR A 67 3.87 -1.03 -25.20
CA TYR A 67 4.36 -1.28 -26.56
C TYR A 67 5.74 -0.69 -26.83
N GLU A 68 6.08 0.45 -26.22
CA GLU A 68 7.44 1.00 -26.30
C GLU A 68 8.47 0.10 -25.61
N LYS A 69 8.12 -0.51 -24.48
CA LYS A 69 8.96 -1.53 -23.82
C LYS A 69 9.04 -2.81 -24.65
N ALA A 70 7.89 -3.29 -25.19
CA ALA A 70 7.82 -4.51 -25.99
C ALA A 70 8.62 -4.41 -27.28
N ARG A 71 8.73 -3.22 -27.88
CA ARG A 71 9.51 -2.99 -29.10
C ARG A 71 10.98 -3.43 -29.01
N LYS A 72 11.58 -3.32 -27.82
CA LYS A 72 12.99 -3.72 -27.59
C LYS A 72 13.16 -5.22 -27.41
N LYS A 73 12.17 -5.87 -26.73
CA LYS A 73 12.14 -7.32 -26.45
C LYS A 73 10.69 -7.82 -26.58
N PRO A 74 10.20 -8.09 -27.79
CA PRO A 74 8.78 -8.39 -28.03
C PRO A 74 8.35 -9.74 -27.42
N TYR A 75 9.23 -10.72 -27.37
CA TYR A 75 9.00 -12.05 -26.79
C TYR A 75 10.30 -12.63 -26.26
N PHE A 76 10.20 -13.61 -25.39
CA PHE A 76 11.33 -14.36 -24.86
C PHE A 76 11.13 -15.88 -24.98
N GLY A 77 9.91 -16.33 -25.26
CA GLY A 77 9.56 -17.74 -25.37
C GLY A 77 8.66 -18.05 -26.56
N ARG A 78 8.58 -19.33 -26.91
CA ARG A 78 7.64 -19.87 -27.88
C ARG A 78 7.23 -21.27 -27.48
N ILE A 79 5.96 -21.58 -27.63
CA ILE A 79 5.41 -22.92 -27.50
C ILE A 79 4.74 -23.34 -28.81
N ASP A 80 5.02 -24.56 -29.25
CA ASP A 80 4.31 -25.22 -30.35
C ASP A 80 3.56 -26.39 -29.76
N PHE A 81 2.26 -26.45 -29.96
CA PHE A 81 1.41 -27.48 -29.37
C PHE A 81 0.29 -27.87 -30.32
N LYS A 82 -0.34 -29.01 -30.03
CA LYS A 82 -1.53 -29.48 -30.72
C LYS A 82 -2.65 -29.64 -29.72
N ASP A 83 -3.75 -28.95 -29.95
CA ASP A 83 -5.02 -29.26 -29.27
C ASP A 83 -5.53 -30.62 -29.77
N PRO A 84 -5.94 -31.53 -28.91
CA PRO A 84 -6.51 -32.83 -29.32
C PRO A 84 -7.68 -32.69 -30.29
N ASN A 85 -8.40 -31.59 -30.25
CA ASN A 85 -9.56 -31.34 -31.10
C ASN A 85 -9.23 -30.53 -32.37
N ALA A 86 -8.01 -29.99 -32.49
CA ALA A 86 -7.57 -29.19 -33.63
C ALA A 86 -6.92 -30.09 -34.72
N LYS A 87 -7.12 -29.72 -36.00
CA LYS A 87 -6.50 -30.44 -37.13
C LYS A 87 -5.02 -30.10 -37.29
N GLU A 88 -4.63 -28.85 -37.01
CA GLU A 88 -3.29 -28.31 -37.19
C GLU A 88 -2.64 -27.98 -35.85
N ALA A 89 -1.31 -27.97 -35.81
CA ALA A 89 -0.54 -27.53 -34.66
C ALA A 89 -0.52 -26.00 -34.63
N GLU A 90 -0.63 -25.43 -33.45
CA GLU A 90 -0.59 -24.00 -33.19
C GLU A 90 0.75 -23.62 -32.58
N SER A 91 1.13 -22.34 -32.79
CA SER A 91 2.38 -21.77 -32.29
C SER A 91 2.12 -20.39 -31.72
N TYR A 92 2.48 -20.17 -30.46
CA TYR A 92 2.41 -18.86 -29.83
C TYR A 92 3.75 -18.44 -29.29
N TYR A 93 4.08 -17.16 -29.50
CA TYR A 93 5.18 -16.52 -28.80
C TYR A 93 4.72 -16.08 -27.41
N ILE A 94 5.65 -16.01 -26.46
CA ILE A 94 5.38 -15.58 -25.08
C ILE A 94 6.25 -14.36 -24.80
N GLY A 95 5.59 -13.27 -24.42
CA GLY A 95 6.24 -12.00 -24.13
C GLY A 95 5.78 -11.39 -22.79
N ARG A 96 6.37 -10.25 -22.45
CA ARG A 96 5.92 -9.45 -21.31
C ARG A 96 4.55 -8.82 -21.54
N VAL A 97 4.21 -8.59 -22.80
CA VAL A 97 2.98 -7.95 -23.26
C VAL A 97 2.37 -8.79 -24.36
N GLY A 98 1.05 -8.96 -24.33
CA GLY A 98 0.32 -9.59 -25.42
C GLY A 98 0.29 -8.71 -26.65
N ILE A 99 0.51 -9.29 -27.83
CA ILE A 99 0.45 -8.63 -29.13
C ILE A 99 -0.47 -9.45 -30.03
N ALA A 100 -1.48 -8.83 -30.59
CA ALA A 100 -2.43 -9.45 -31.51
C ALA A 100 -2.43 -8.75 -32.85
N ARG A 101 -2.72 -9.47 -33.94
CA ARG A 101 -2.96 -8.87 -35.25
C ARG A 101 -4.32 -8.20 -35.31
N ASP A 102 -5.27 -8.87 -34.71
CA ASP A 102 -6.66 -8.45 -34.56
C ASP A 102 -7.16 -9.00 -33.21
N VAL A 103 -8.32 -8.57 -32.75
CA VAL A 103 -8.91 -8.99 -31.46
C VAL A 103 -8.97 -10.53 -31.32
N SER A 104 -9.08 -11.26 -32.44
CA SER A 104 -9.20 -12.71 -32.50
C SER A 104 -7.92 -13.48 -32.84
N GLU A 105 -6.80 -12.81 -33.16
CA GLU A 105 -5.56 -13.47 -33.63
C GLU A 105 -4.34 -13.04 -32.78
N PRO A 106 -4.16 -13.59 -31.57
CA PRO A 106 -2.98 -13.30 -30.77
C PRO A 106 -1.73 -13.93 -31.39
N VAL A 107 -0.65 -13.17 -31.46
CA VAL A 107 0.66 -13.62 -31.97
C VAL A 107 1.66 -13.80 -30.83
N VAL A 108 1.67 -12.85 -29.91
CA VAL A 108 2.44 -12.93 -28.66
C VAL A 108 1.46 -12.98 -27.50
N LEU A 109 1.53 -14.02 -26.72
CA LEU A 109 0.76 -14.16 -25.49
C LEU A 109 1.50 -13.44 -24.35
N ASP A 110 0.74 -12.77 -23.51
CA ASP A 110 1.25 -12.26 -22.24
C ASP A 110 1.67 -13.46 -21.35
N TRP A 111 2.81 -13.35 -20.68
CA TRP A 111 3.30 -14.42 -19.80
C TRP A 111 2.32 -14.78 -18.67
N ARG A 112 1.42 -13.86 -18.31
CA ARG A 112 0.37 -14.06 -17.31
C ARG A 112 -0.80 -14.89 -17.83
N ALA A 113 -0.95 -15.02 -19.14
CA ALA A 113 -2.03 -15.82 -19.72
C ALA A 113 -1.99 -17.28 -19.21
N PRO A 114 -3.14 -17.92 -19.00
CA PRO A 114 -3.20 -19.29 -18.46
C PRO A 114 -2.37 -20.30 -19.25
N ILE A 115 -2.46 -20.31 -20.57
CA ILE A 115 -1.71 -21.22 -21.43
C ILE A 115 -0.19 -21.02 -21.35
N ALA A 116 0.28 -19.82 -21.02
CA ALA A 116 1.70 -19.54 -20.85
C ALA A 116 2.33 -20.33 -19.69
N SER A 117 1.52 -20.92 -18.78
CA SER A 117 2.01 -21.80 -17.71
C SER A 117 2.79 -23.00 -18.23
N VAL A 118 2.38 -23.54 -19.38
CA VAL A 118 3.03 -24.74 -19.95
C VAL A 118 4.49 -24.47 -20.38
N TYR A 119 4.83 -23.22 -20.67
CA TYR A 119 6.22 -22.83 -20.95
C TYR A 119 7.11 -23.01 -19.72
N TYR A 120 6.61 -22.74 -18.52
CA TYR A 120 7.39 -22.77 -17.28
C TYR A 120 7.39 -24.17 -16.63
N GLU A 121 6.31 -24.93 -16.72
CA GLU A 121 6.07 -26.12 -15.89
C GLU A 121 6.27 -27.45 -16.61
N SER A 122 6.00 -27.49 -17.92
CA SER A 122 5.78 -28.76 -18.59
C SER A 122 7.00 -29.26 -19.33
N SER A 123 7.22 -30.58 -19.29
CA SER A 123 8.01 -31.33 -20.27
C SER A 123 7.28 -31.42 -21.61
N LEU A 124 8.00 -31.82 -22.68
CA LEU A 124 7.43 -32.03 -24.01
C LEU A 124 6.56 -33.32 -24.01
N ASP A 125 5.34 -33.22 -23.50
CA ASP A 125 4.34 -34.33 -23.40
C ASP A 125 2.95 -33.69 -23.29
N PRO A 126 1.88 -34.50 -23.34
CA PRO A 126 0.57 -33.98 -23.02
C PRO A 126 0.54 -33.30 -21.67
N CYS A 127 0.16 -32.04 -21.65
CA CYS A 127 0.15 -31.20 -20.46
C CYS A 127 -1.18 -30.47 -20.30
N GLN A 128 -1.42 -29.98 -19.10
CA GLN A 128 -2.68 -29.31 -18.75
C GLN A 128 -2.41 -27.87 -18.28
N TYR A 129 -3.35 -26.99 -18.60
CA TYR A 129 -3.41 -25.65 -18.03
C TYR A 129 -4.85 -25.32 -17.61
N VAL A 130 -5.00 -24.39 -16.68
CA VAL A 130 -6.31 -24.06 -16.10
C VAL A 130 -6.68 -22.62 -16.45
N VAL A 131 -7.90 -22.43 -16.95
CA VAL A 131 -8.53 -21.13 -17.11
C VAL A 131 -9.58 -20.98 -16.01
N SER A 132 -9.45 -19.97 -15.17
CA SER A 132 -10.25 -19.80 -13.94
C SER A 132 -11.78 -19.80 -14.16
N SER A 133 -12.23 -19.36 -15.33
CA SER A 133 -13.65 -19.29 -15.69
C SER A 133 -14.16 -20.50 -16.49
N GLU A 134 -13.27 -21.26 -17.14
CA GLU A 134 -13.64 -22.23 -18.17
C GLU A 134 -13.24 -23.68 -17.82
N GLY A 135 -12.26 -23.86 -16.93
CA GLY A 135 -11.84 -25.19 -16.47
C GLY A 135 -10.44 -25.59 -16.93
N THR A 136 -10.19 -26.89 -17.00
CA THR A 136 -8.88 -27.47 -17.34
C THR A 136 -8.83 -27.86 -18.80
N PHE A 137 -7.81 -27.45 -19.52
CA PHE A 137 -7.54 -27.77 -20.92
C PHE A 137 -6.31 -28.66 -21.02
N THR A 138 -6.36 -29.64 -21.89
CA THR A 138 -5.26 -30.56 -22.18
C THR A 138 -4.74 -30.30 -23.58
N ILE A 139 -3.42 -30.11 -23.71
CA ILE A 139 -2.73 -29.92 -24.99
C ILE A 139 -1.55 -30.86 -25.10
N ASP A 140 -1.10 -31.12 -26.30
CA ASP A 140 0.10 -31.91 -26.61
C ASP A 140 1.23 -30.93 -26.99
N LEU A 141 2.15 -30.67 -26.06
CA LEU A 141 3.26 -29.72 -26.22
C LEU A 141 4.37 -30.35 -27.07
N LYS A 142 4.65 -29.80 -28.26
CA LYS A 142 5.60 -30.35 -29.24
C LYS A 142 6.95 -29.69 -29.19
N ARG A 143 7.00 -28.42 -28.84
CA ARG A 143 8.24 -27.65 -28.77
C ARG A 143 8.13 -26.53 -27.76
N LYS A 144 9.26 -26.28 -27.11
CA LYS A 144 9.49 -25.16 -26.24
C LYS A 144 10.82 -24.50 -26.62
N ARG A 145 10.76 -23.20 -26.90
CA ARG A 145 11.93 -22.44 -27.34
C ARG A 145 12.07 -21.17 -26.55
N THR A 146 13.29 -20.85 -26.13
CA THR A 146 13.65 -19.61 -25.43
C THR A 146 14.51 -18.77 -26.36
N TYR A 147 14.31 -17.45 -26.35
CA TYR A 147 15.02 -16.48 -27.19
C TYR A 147 15.79 -15.46 -26.35
N GLU A 148 17.02 -15.17 -26.77
CA GLU A 148 17.79 -14.04 -26.26
C GLU A 148 17.73 -12.90 -27.29
N ILE A 149 16.99 -11.81 -26.93
CA ILE A 149 16.81 -10.63 -27.79
C ILE A 149 17.35 -9.42 -27.05
N GLU A 150 18.27 -8.68 -27.73
CA GLU A 150 18.79 -7.41 -27.22
C GLU A 150 18.56 -6.31 -28.26
N ASN A 151 17.93 -5.21 -27.86
CA ASN A 151 17.68 -4.03 -28.69
C ASN A 151 17.12 -4.39 -30.08
N ASP A 152 16.02 -5.18 -30.10
CA ASP A 152 15.32 -5.70 -31.28
C ASP A 152 16.11 -6.68 -32.19
N HIS A 153 17.29 -7.14 -31.74
CA HIS A 153 18.12 -8.10 -32.47
C HIS A 153 18.14 -9.45 -31.74
N LEU A 154 17.83 -10.53 -32.47
CA LEU A 154 17.96 -11.88 -31.98
C LEU A 154 19.44 -12.24 -31.84
N LYS A 155 19.88 -12.51 -30.61
CA LYS A 155 21.25 -12.93 -30.30
C LYS A 155 21.43 -14.45 -30.36
N ASP A 156 20.50 -15.17 -29.69
CA ASP A 156 20.57 -16.60 -29.59
C ASP A 156 19.18 -17.21 -29.34
N PHE A 157 19.03 -18.51 -29.54
CA PHE A 157 17.83 -19.26 -29.17
C PHE A 157 18.17 -20.68 -28.75
N PHE A 158 17.36 -21.24 -27.86
CA PHE A 158 17.56 -22.56 -27.29
C PHE A 158 16.25 -23.35 -27.36
N ASP A 159 16.27 -24.56 -27.96
CA ASP A 159 15.19 -25.52 -27.85
C ASP A 159 15.43 -26.33 -26.58
N SER A 160 14.50 -26.32 -25.64
CA SER A 160 14.70 -26.91 -24.33
C SER A 160 13.68 -27.96 -23.96
N ASP A 161 14.20 -29.09 -23.47
CA ASP A 161 13.57 -29.91 -22.45
C ASP A 161 13.90 -29.30 -21.09
N VAL A 162 13.18 -29.63 -20.04
CA VAL A 162 13.12 -29.01 -18.70
C VAL A 162 14.46 -28.55 -18.06
N VAL A 163 15.60 -29.04 -18.50
CA VAL A 163 16.92 -28.82 -17.91
C VAL A 163 17.59 -27.48 -18.33
N ALA A 164 17.20 -26.89 -19.45
CA ALA A 164 17.90 -25.74 -20.03
C ALA A 164 17.63 -24.37 -19.35
N ASN A 165 16.59 -24.25 -18.50
CA ASN A 165 16.28 -23.00 -17.81
C ASN A 165 17.36 -22.61 -16.79
N ASP A 166 18.00 -23.60 -16.11
CA ASP A 166 19.02 -23.35 -15.11
C ASP A 166 20.34 -22.89 -15.78
N GLU A 167 20.70 -23.43 -16.96
CA GLU A 167 21.87 -22.99 -17.71
C GLU A 167 21.70 -21.58 -18.29
N LEU A 168 20.51 -21.25 -18.76
CA LEU A 168 20.19 -19.91 -19.27
C LEU A 168 20.26 -18.88 -18.15
N LEU A 169 19.67 -19.20 -17.00
CA LEU A 169 19.70 -18.34 -15.82
C LEU A 169 21.14 -18.14 -15.33
N THR A 170 21.95 -19.20 -15.33
CA THR A 170 23.37 -19.13 -14.95
C THR A 170 24.15 -18.23 -15.90
N LYS A 171 23.92 -18.31 -17.21
CA LYS A 171 24.52 -17.41 -18.21
C LYS A 171 24.04 -15.95 -18.02
N TYR A 172 22.79 -15.75 -17.71
CA TYR A 172 22.21 -14.42 -17.46
C TYR A 172 22.83 -13.77 -16.21
N LEU A 173 22.89 -14.50 -15.11
CA LEU A 173 23.49 -14.04 -13.85
C LEU A 173 25.00 -13.82 -13.95
N ALA A 174 25.68 -14.54 -14.82
CA ALA A 174 27.12 -14.35 -15.08
C ALA A 174 27.43 -13.11 -15.95
N LYS A 175 26.54 -12.75 -16.89
CA LYS A 175 26.73 -11.61 -17.80
C LYS A 175 26.29 -10.27 -17.21
N ASN A 176 25.28 -10.24 -16.35
CA ASN A 176 24.67 -9.01 -15.85
C ASN A 176 24.96 -8.85 -14.36
N LYS A 177 25.96 -8.03 -14.03
CA LYS A 177 26.23 -7.60 -12.65
C LYS A 177 25.06 -6.80 -12.05
N LYS A 178 24.22 -6.18 -12.89
CA LYS A 178 22.96 -5.51 -12.54
C LYS A 178 21.79 -6.26 -13.20
N ALA A 179 21.41 -7.42 -12.68
CA ALA A 179 20.23 -8.14 -13.18
C ALA A 179 18.97 -7.33 -12.85
N VAL A 180 18.48 -6.58 -13.83
CA VAL A 180 17.20 -5.88 -13.73
C VAL A 180 16.10 -6.92 -13.64
N LEU A 181 15.28 -6.86 -12.60
CA LEU A 181 14.14 -7.77 -12.32
C LEU A 181 13.21 -8.00 -13.53
N GLY A 182 13.17 -7.04 -14.44
CA GLY A 182 12.41 -7.16 -15.68
C GLY A 182 12.84 -8.30 -16.60
N GLU A 183 14.04 -8.87 -16.46
CA GLU A 183 14.51 -10.01 -17.25
C GLU A 183 14.16 -11.37 -16.62
N ILE A 184 13.76 -11.38 -15.36
CA ILE A 184 13.42 -12.58 -14.59
C ILE A 184 12.18 -13.30 -15.13
N VAL A 185 11.26 -12.60 -15.79
CA VAL A 185 10.05 -13.22 -16.36
C VAL A 185 10.38 -14.37 -17.31
N ALA A 186 11.46 -14.30 -18.06
CA ALA A 186 11.90 -15.38 -18.95
C ALA A 186 12.44 -16.61 -18.20
N THR A 187 12.84 -16.43 -16.96
CA THR A 187 13.56 -17.44 -16.15
C THR A 187 12.79 -17.89 -14.91
N ILE A 188 11.50 -17.59 -14.82
CA ILE A 188 10.64 -18.06 -13.74
C ILE A 188 10.69 -19.59 -13.71
N GLN A 189 11.05 -20.13 -12.55
CA GLN A 189 11.16 -21.55 -12.33
C GLN A 189 9.80 -22.19 -12.04
N LYS A 190 9.70 -23.50 -12.22
CA LYS A 190 8.46 -24.27 -12.03
C LYS A 190 7.84 -24.01 -10.64
N GLU A 191 8.65 -24.09 -9.58
CA GLU A 191 8.17 -23.87 -8.21
C GLU A 191 7.66 -22.45 -8.00
N GLN A 192 8.36 -21.46 -8.54
CA GLN A 192 7.95 -20.05 -8.50
C GLN A 192 6.64 -19.84 -9.28
N ASN A 193 6.54 -20.44 -10.48
CA ASN A 193 5.36 -20.32 -11.32
C ASN A 193 4.10 -20.89 -10.66
N GLN A 194 4.23 -22.01 -9.95
CA GLN A 194 3.13 -22.61 -9.19
C GLN A 194 2.60 -21.68 -8.11
N ILE A 195 3.49 -21.00 -7.38
CA ILE A 195 3.12 -20.02 -6.35
C ILE A 195 2.47 -18.78 -6.99
N ILE A 196 3.06 -18.26 -8.07
CA ILE A 196 2.57 -17.07 -8.77
C ILE A 196 1.13 -17.27 -9.25
N ARG A 197 0.84 -18.45 -9.82
CA ARG A 197 -0.45 -18.73 -10.49
C ARG A 197 -1.55 -19.30 -9.57
N ARG A 198 -1.25 -19.48 -8.30
CA ARG A 198 -2.24 -19.98 -7.35
C ARG A 198 -3.38 -18.98 -7.16
N SER A 199 -4.61 -19.49 -6.95
CA SER A 199 -5.79 -18.64 -6.77
C SER A 199 -5.61 -17.60 -5.64
N PRO A 200 -5.99 -16.35 -5.87
CA PRO A 200 -5.94 -15.31 -4.81
C PRO A 200 -7.04 -15.48 -3.75
N LYS A 201 -8.00 -16.39 -3.96
CA LYS A 201 -9.09 -16.70 -3.01
C LYS A 201 -8.68 -17.69 -1.94
N THR A 202 -7.42 -18.14 -1.96
CA THR A 202 -6.83 -19.05 -0.96
C THR A 202 -5.64 -18.40 -0.29
N ASN A 203 -5.37 -18.81 0.94
CA ASN A 203 -4.19 -18.39 1.67
C ASN A 203 -2.98 -19.21 1.26
N ILE A 204 -1.82 -18.56 1.21
CA ILE A 204 -0.55 -19.24 0.96
C ILE A 204 0.53 -18.70 1.90
N ILE A 205 1.27 -19.63 2.52
CA ILE A 205 2.51 -19.32 3.23
C ILE A 205 3.66 -19.94 2.43
N VAL A 206 4.69 -19.17 2.18
CA VAL A 206 5.84 -19.60 1.39
C VAL A 206 7.11 -19.48 2.22
N GLN A 207 7.74 -20.61 2.52
CA GLN A 207 9.11 -20.66 3.00
C GLN A 207 10.03 -20.61 1.78
N GLY A 208 10.86 -19.58 1.71
CA GLY A 208 11.87 -19.47 0.65
C GLY A 208 13.25 -19.23 1.25
N VAL A 209 14.23 -20.03 0.83
CA VAL A 209 15.61 -19.86 1.29
C VAL A 209 16.22 -18.52 0.81
N ALA A 210 17.37 -18.15 1.38
CA ALA A 210 18.11 -16.97 0.93
C ALA A 210 18.37 -17.03 -0.58
N GLY A 211 18.06 -15.93 -1.28
CA GLY A 211 18.24 -15.86 -2.74
C GLY A 211 17.28 -16.67 -3.60
N SER A 212 16.19 -17.20 -3.05
CA SER A 212 15.17 -17.93 -3.83
C SER A 212 14.21 -17.04 -4.62
N GLY A 213 14.32 -15.72 -4.51
CA GLY A 213 13.49 -14.78 -5.24
C GLY A 213 12.10 -14.57 -4.62
N LYS A 214 11.93 -14.72 -3.30
CA LYS A 214 10.65 -14.51 -2.58
C LYS A 214 9.93 -13.22 -2.97
N THR A 215 10.58 -12.09 -2.79
CA THR A 215 10.04 -10.76 -3.12
C THR A 215 9.64 -10.66 -4.59
N THR A 216 10.48 -11.18 -5.48
CA THR A 216 10.21 -11.24 -6.92
C THR A 216 8.96 -12.07 -7.22
N VAL A 217 8.82 -13.24 -6.61
CA VAL A 217 7.64 -14.11 -6.74
C VAL A 217 6.39 -13.40 -6.23
N ALA A 218 6.48 -12.66 -5.11
CA ALA A 218 5.38 -11.86 -4.58
C ALA A 218 4.91 -10.80 -5.60
N MET A 219 5.85 -10.05 -6.21
CA MET A 219 5.53 -9.02 -7.20
C MET A 219 4.91 -9.61 -8.47
N HIS A 220 5.48 -10.71 -8.98
CA HIS A 220 4.92 -11.40 -10.15
C HIS A 220 3.53 -11.99 -9.85
N ARG A 221 3.31 -12.51 -8.64
CA ARG A 221 2.00 -13.00 -8.21
C ARG A 221 0.94 -11.90 -8.19
N ILE A 222 1.27 -10.73 -7.66
CA ILE A 222 0.37 -9.56 -7.67
C ILE A 222 0.03 -9.20 -9.12
N SER A 223 1.04 -9.08 -9.99
CA SER A 223 0.83 -8.79 -11.41
C SER A 223 -0.05 -9.84 -12.10
N TYR A 224 0.15 -11.12 -11.79
CA TYR A 224 -0.67 -12.23 -12.30
C TYR A 224 -2.13 -12.13 -11.82
N ILE A 225 -2.35 -11.86 -10.54
CA ILE A 225 -3.69 -11.74 -9.95
C ILE A 225 -4.45 -10.58 -10.60
N LEU A 226 -3.84 -9.39 -10.67
CA LEU A 226 -4.46 -8.22 -11.29
C LEU A 226 -4.73 -8.40 -12.78
N TYR A 227 -3.97 -9.25 -13.48
CA TYR A 227 -4.23 -9.58 -14.88
C TYR A 227 -5.39 -10.55 -15.07
N ASN A 228 -5.47 -11.63 -14.26
CA ASN A 228 -6.42 -12.73 -14.47
C ASN A 228 -7.72 -12.60 -13.67
N TYR A 229 -7.76 -11.74 -12.64
CA TYR A 229 -8.88 -11.60 -11.70
C TYR A 229 -9.34 -10.16 -11.58
N ARG A 230 -9.33 -9.41 -12.69
CA ARG A 230 -9.67 -7.97 -12.75
C ARG A 230 -11.06 -7.64 -12.22
N ASP A 231 -12.02 -8.57 -12.39
CA ASP A 231 -13.40 -8.38 -11.95
C ASP A 231 -13.54 -8.53 -10.43
N ASP A 232 -12.64 -9.30 -9.80
CA ASP A 232 -12.70 -9.62 -8.37
C ASP A 232 -11.74 -8.77 -7.52
N PHE A 233 -10.63 -8.32 -8.10
CA PHE A 233 -9.54 -7.61 -7.39
C PHE A 233 -9.09 -6.37 -8.15
N ARG A 234 -8.97 -5.27 -7.42
CA ARG A 234 -8.39 -4.01 -7.90
C ARG A 234 -7.08 -3.72 -7.17
N PRO A 235 -6.19 -2.89 -7.73
CA PRO A 235 -4.94 -2.53 -7.04
C PRO A 235 -5.14 -1.98 -5.62
N GLU A 236 -6.20 -1.21 -5.38
CA GLU A 236 -6.54 -0.62 -4.10
C GLU A 236 -6.94 -1.67 -3.04
N ASP A 237 -7.36 -2.85 -3.48
CA ASP A 237 -7.74 -3.98 -2.64
C ASP A 237 -6.52 -4.76 -2.10
N PHE A 238 -5.31 -4.42 -2.56
CA PHE A 238 -4.06 -5.06 -2.14
C PHE A 238 -3.30 -4.21 -1.13
N TYR A 239 -2.80 -4.88 -0.10
CA TYR A 239 -1.80 -4.34 0.80
C TYR A 239 -0.51 -5.14 0.68
N ILE A 240 0.62 -4.45 0.56
CA ILE A 240 1.95 -5.04 0.66
C ILE A 240 2.55 -4.58 1.98
N ILE A 241 2.92 -5.54 2.82
CA ILE A 241 3.52 -5.31 4.12
C ILE A 241 4.96 -5.78 4.05
N GLY A 242 5.89 -4.86 4.29
CA GLY A 242 7.33 -5.15 4.41
C GLY A 242 7.83 -4.91 5.82
N SER A 243 8.92 -5.55 6.18
CA SER A 243 9.55 -5.39 7.50
C SER A 243 10.21 -4.02 7.69
N ASN A 244 10.59 -3.36 6.59
CA ASN A 244 11.23 -2.04 6.64
C ASN A 244 10.95 -1.20 5.38
N ARG A 245 11.27 0.11 5.47
CA ARG A 245 11.07 1.07 4.37
C ARG A 245 11.98 0.82 3.17
N ILE A 246 13.17 0.26 3.39
CA ILE A 246 14.14 -0.03 2.31
C ILE A 246 13.54 -1.06 1.35
N LEU A 247 13.02 -2.15 1.91
CA LEU A 247 12.35 -3.18 1.12
C LEU A 247 11.14 -2.63 0.37
N LEU A 248 10.33 -1.79 1.01
CA LEU A 248 9.17 -1.17 0.38
C LEU A 248 9.57 -0.23 -0.77
N ASN A 249 10.63 0.56 -0.62
CA ASN A 249 11.13 1.41 -1.69
C ASN A 249 11.62 0.59 -2.89
N TYR A 250 12.30 -0.52 -2.65
CA TYR A 250 12.68 -1.46 -3.70
C TYR A 250 11.46 -2.01 -4.45
N ILE A 251 10.46 -2.46 -3.72
CA ILE A 251 9.20 -2.97 -4.28
C ILE A 251 8.52 -1.87 -5.12
N THR A 252 8.47 -0.64 -4.63
CA THR A 252 7.89 0.51 -5.34
C THR A 252 8.56 0.75 -6.70
N GLY A 253 9.86 0.55 -6.80
CA GLY A 253 10.61 0.68 -8.06
C GLY A 253 10.31 -0.43 -9.07
N VAL A 254 9.96 -1.62 -8.60
CA VAL A 254 9.77 -2.82 -9.43
C VAL A 254 8.35 -2.98 -9.96
N LEU A 255 7.34 -2.65 -9.17
CA LEU A 255 5.93 -2.85 -9.54
C LEU A 255 5.54 -2.19 -10.88
N PRO A 256 5.97 -0.96 -11.23
CA PRO A 256 5.69 -0.36 -12.53
C PRO A 256 6.28 -1.12 -13.72
N GLU A 257 7.37 -1.88 -13.52
CA GLU A 257 7.93 -2.73 -14.58
C GLU A 257 7.06 -3.94 -14.89
N LEU A 258 6.22 -4.34 -13.92
CA LEU A 258 5.26 -5.43 -14.02
C LEU A 258 3.83 -4.96 -14.35
N ASP A 259 3.67 -3.72 -14.78
CA ASP A 259 2.37 -3.07 -15.07
C ASP A 259 1.44 -3.00 -13.84
N VAL A 260 2.00 -2.81 -12.66
CA VAL A 260 1.27 -2.74 -11.40
C VAL A 260 1.39 -1.34 -10.80
N TYR A 261 0.25 -0.67 -10.61
CA TYR A 261 0.16 0.69 -10.11
C TYR A 261 -0.92 0.78 -9.03
N GLY A 262 -0.81 1.73 -8.11
CA GLY A 262 -1.88 2.05 -7.15
C GLY A 262 -1.99 1.09 -5.96
N ILE A 263 -1.07 0.15 -5.78
CA ILE A 263 -1.04 -0.74 -4.62
C ILE A 263 -0.50 0.01 -3.40
N ARG A 264 -1.14 -0.20 -2.26
CA ARG A 264 -0.71 0.38 -0.99
C ARG A 264 0.40 -0.45 -0.37
N GLN A 265 1.49 0.23 -0.07
CA GLN A 265 2.68 -0.36 0.55
C GLN A 265 2.93 0.31 1.89
N MET A 266 3.17 -0.49 2.91
CA MET A 266 3.33 0.00 4.27
C MET A 266 4.08 -0.98 5.16
N THR A 267 4.66 -0.49 6.24
CA THR A 267 5.18 -1.36 7.30
C THR A 267 4.05 -1.89 8.18
N MET A 268 4.33 -2.87 9.03
CA MET A 268 3.35 -3.43 9.95
C MET A 268 2.82 -2.36 10.92
N GLU A 269 3.69 -1.50 11.41
CA GLU A 269 3.33 -0.37 12.28
C GLU A 269 2.38 0.61 11.58
N GLN A 270 2.70 0.98 10.33
CA GLN A 270 1.86 1.86 9.53
C GLN A 270 0.48 1.25 9.27
N LEU A 271 0.40 -0.07 9.10
CA LEU A 271 -0.87 -0.76 8.96
C LEU A 271 -1.70 -0.66 10.24
N PHE A 272 -1.12 -0.97 11.40
CA PHE A 272 -1.87 -0.89 12.65
C PHE A 272 -2.30 0.54 12.98
N ILE A 273 -1.45 1.54 12.73
CA ILE A 273 -1.82 2.96 12.83
C ILE A 273 -3.01 3.27 11.93
N ARG A 274 -2.99 2.80 10.70
CA ARG A 274 -4.10 2.99 9.76
C ARG A 274 -5.41 2.39 10.29
N LEU A 275 -5.35 1.25 10.97
CA LEU A 275 -6.50 0.57 11.56
C LEU A 275 -7.05 1.25 12.82
N LEU A 276 -6.34 2.21 13.38
CA LEU A 276 -6.80 3.06 14.50
C LEU A 276 -7.65 4.25 14.02
N TYR A 277 -7.61 4.54 12.73
CA TYR A 277 -8.37 5.65 12.12
C TYR A 277 -8.21 6.97 12.86
N GLU A 278 -9.30 7.57 13.33
CA GLU A 278 -9.34 8.85 14.04
C GLU A 278 -8.76 8.78 15.48
N ASP A 279 -8.56 7.57 16.02
CA ASP A 279 -7.98 7.41 17.35
C ASP A 279 -6.44 7.57 17.35
N TRP A 280 -5.78 7.54 16.20
CA TRP A 280 -4.36 7.86 16.11
C TRP A 280 -4.15 9.36 15.98
N ASP A 281 -3.42 9.95 16.91
CA ASP A 281 -3.05 11.38 16.90
C ASP A 281 -1.52 11.51 16.76
N GLU A 282 -1.06 11.83 15.54
CA GLU A 282 0.37 12.00 15.22
C GLU A 282 1.05 13.14 15.99
N GLN A 283 0.29 14.06 16.60
CA GLN A 283 0.85 15.15 17.40
C GLN A 283 1.21 14.70 18.81
N ASN A 284 0.48 13.74 19.34
CA ASN A 284 0.63 13.26 20.72
C ASN A 284 1.32 11.90 20.80
N TYR A 285 1.28 11.11 19.71
CA TYR A 285 1.79 9.75 19.72
C TYR A 285 2.90 9.55 18.70
N SER A 286 3.87 8.73 19.05
CA SER A 286 5.01 8.37 18.20
C SER A 286 5.19 6.85 18.15
N VAL A 287 5.95 6.40 17.15
CA VAL A 287 6.34 5.00 16.98
C VAL A 287 7.83 4.88 17.22
N HIS A 288 8.23 3.86 17.96
CA HIS A 288 9.63 3.48 18.06
C HIS A 288 9.82 2.04 17.57
N PRO A 289 10.97 1.72 16.95
CA PRO A 289 11.27 0.36 16.54
C PRO A 289 11.57 -0.53 17.76
N LEU A 290 11.37 -1.83 17.58
CA LEU A 290 11.89 -2.82 18.54
C LEU A 290 13.40 -2.85 18.43
N GLU A 291 14.09 -2.26 19.41
CA GLU A 291 15.56 -2.14 19.39
C GLU A 291 16.28 -3.38 19.90
N LYS A 292 15.62 -4.19 20.71
CA LYS A 292 16.25 -5.30 21.42
C LYS A 292 15.52 -6.62 21.20
N ASP A 293 16.29 -7.65 20.91
CA ASP A 293 15.84 -9.03 20.92
C ASP A 293 15.97 -9.58 22.34
N ASP A 294 15.07 -9.16 23.24
CA ASP A 294 15.09 -9.46 24.65
C ASP A 294 13.84 -10.23 25.11
N ALA A 295 13.85 -10.65 26.38
CA ALA A 295 12.78 -11.46 26.96
C ALA A 295 11.43 -10.71 27.03
N GLN A 296 11.43 -9.38 27.18
CA GLN A 296 10.22 -8.57 27.24
C GLN A 296 9.54 -8.51 25.87
N ASN A 297 10.30 -8.24 24.81
CA ASN A 297 9.79 -8.26 23.46
C ASN A 297 9.38 -9.67 23.02
N ALA A 298 10.10 -10.71 23.47
CA ALA A 298 9.70 -12.10 23.29
C ALA A 298 8.33 -12.39 23.89
N GLN A 299 8.06 -11.87 25.06
CA GLN A 299 6.80 -12.06 25.74
C GLN A 299 5.64 -11.33 25.04
N LYS A 300 5.83 -10.06 24.66
CA LYS A 300 4.83 -9.29 23.90
C LYS A 300 4.57 -9.88 22.50
N GLY A 301 5.59 -10.48 21.88
CA GLY A 301 5.51 -11.00 20.51
C GLY A 301 4.78 -12.35 20.38
N ASN A 302 4.53 -13.07 21.47
CA ASN A 302 4.01 -14.42 21.42
C ASN A 302 2.47 -14.49 21.36
N ARG A 303 1.95 -15.67 21.07
CA ARG A 303 0.51 -15.94 20.99
C ARG A 303 -0.21 -15.86 22.34
N GLU A 304 0.48 -16.20 23.41
CA GLU A 304 -0.09 -16.17 24.77
C GLU A 304 -0.43 -14.74 25.18
N TRP A 305 0.39 -13.77 24.77
CA TRP A 305 0.11 -12.36 25.01
C TRP A 305 -1.18 -11.90 24.33
N PHE A 306 -1.41 -12.32 23.10
CA PHE A 306 -2.68 -12.07 22.42
C PHE A 306 -3.85 -12.70 23.14
N HIS A 307 -3.70 -13.94 23.61
CA HIS A 307 -4.75 -14.65 24.34
C HIS A 307 -5.11 -13.96 25.65
N ASP A 308 -4.11 -13.46 26.38
CA ASP A 308 -4.35 -12.69 27.61
C ASP A 308 -5.12 -11.38 27.32
N LEU A 309 -4.78 -10.69 26.24
CA LEU A 309 -5.50 -9.51 25.79
C LEU A 309 -6.94 -9.85 25.37
N GLU A 310 -7.13 -10.95 24.66
CA GLU A 310 -8.44 -11.46 24.27
C GLU A 310 -9.33 -11.74 25.49
N LEU A 311 -8.78 -12.45 26.50
CA LEU A 311 -9.47 -12.74 27.76
C LEU A 311 -9.81 -11.46 28.52
N TYR A 312 -8.89 -10.50 28.58
CA TYR A 312 -9.11 -9.22 29.24
C TYR A 312 -10.27 -8.45 28.59
N CYS A 313 -10.27 -8.35 27.25
CA CYS A 313 -11.37 -7.75 26.52
C CYS A 313 -12.70 -8.47 26.75
N ALA A 314 -12.71 -9.81 26.75
CA ALA A 314 -13.91 -10.60 26.99
C ALA A 314 -14.47 -10.40 28.40
N ALA A 315 -13.60 -10.34 29.42
CA ALA A 315 -14.00 -10.07 30.80
C ALA A 315 -14.58 -8.66 30.96
N TYR A 316 -14.00 -7.67 30.29
CA TYR A 316 -14.53 -6.31 30.27
C TYR A 316 -15.91 -6.26 29.60
N GLU A 317 -16.09 -6.90 28.46
CA GLU A 317 -17.34 -7.01 27.72
C GLU A 317 -18.45 -7.64 28.59
N GLN A 318 -18.15 -8.72 29.31
CA GLN A 318 -19.08 -9.38 30.23
C GLN A 318 -19.48 -8.49 31.41
N ARG A 319 -18.61 -7.63 31.91
CA ARG A 319 -18.90 -6.68 32.98
C ARG A 319 -19.77 -5.53 32.52
N GLU A 320 -19.51 -4.99 31.32
CA GLU A 320 -20.21 -3.80 30.81
C GLU A 320 -21.60 -4.12 30.24
N ILE A 321 -21.81 -5.31 29.69
CA ILE A 321 -23.15 -5.73 29.18
C ILE A 321 -23.91 -6.40 30.32
N SER A 322 -25.02 -5.78 30.74
CA SER A 322 -25.85 -6.36 31.80
C SER A 322 -26.46 -7.71 31.37
N HIS A 323 -26.35 -8.70 32.24
CA HIS A 323 -26.94 -10.04 32.05
C HIS A 323 -28.20 -10.25 32.89
N GLU A 324 -28.82 -9.18 33.39
CA GLU A 324 -30.00 -9.28 34.24
C GLU A 324 -31.28 -9.58 33.43
N LYS A 325 -32.34 -10.01 34.14
CA LYS A 325 -33.68 -10.15 33.52
C LYS A 325 -34.29 -8.77 33.35
N ILE A 326 -34.73 -8.50 32.16
CA ILE A 326 -35.30 -7.22 31.76
C ILE A 326 -36.82 -7.43 31.55
N TYR A 327 -37.59 -6.76 32.30
CA TYR A 327 -39.07 -6.82 32.24
C TYR A 327 -39.65 -5.56 31.60
N LEU A 328 -40.82 -5.72 31.00
CA LEU A 328 -41.64 -4.59 30.60
C LEU A 328 -42.12 -3.86 31.87
N GLU A 329 -41.88 -2.55 31.93
CA GLU A 329 -42.15 -1.73 33.11
C GLU A 329 -43.60 -1.88 33.59
N ASP A 330 -43.78 -2.01 34.91
CA ASP A 330 -45.07 -2.26 35.56
C ASP A 330 -45.75 -3.60 35.20
N THR A 331 -45.00 -4.54 34.64
CA THR A 331 -45.51 -5.88 34.28
C THR A 331 -44.56 -7.00 34.66
N GLU A 332 -45.05 -8.24 34.70
CA GLU A 332 -44.22 -9.45 34.85
C GLU A 332 -43.75 -10.02 33.51
N THR A 333 -43.91 -9.25 32.41
CA THR A 333 -43.53 -9.70 31.08
C THR A 333 -42.04 -9.58 30.87
N LEU A 334 -41.38 -10.72 30.72
CA LEU A 334 -39.93 -10.78 30.45
C LEU A 334 -39.61 -10.38 28.99
N LEU A 335 -38.93 -9.27 28.80
CA LEU A 335 -38.48 -8.81 27.49
C LEU A 335 -37.16 -9.48 27.07
N ALA A 336 -36.18 -9.58 27.98
CA ALA A 336 -34.91 -10.26 27.74
C ALA A 336 -34.38 -10.86 29.04
N GLY A 337 -33.58 -11.90 28.96
CA GLY A 337 -32.94 -12.52 30.11
C GLY A 337 -31.55 -13.07 29.74
N PRO A 338 -30.79 -13.56 30.75
CA PRO A 338 -29.39 -13.99 30.58
C PRO A 338 -29.18 -15.01 29.43
N VAL A 339 -30.14 -15.92 29.26
CA VAL A 339 -30.06 -16.95 28.21
C VAL A 339 -30.04 -16.32 26.83
N LEU A 340 -30.92 -15.36 26.57
CA LEU A 340 -30.99 -14.65 25.29
C LEU A 340 -29.72 -13.86 25.05
N ILE A 341 -29.30 -13.05 26.05
CA ILE A 341 -28.15 -12.17 25.95
C ILE A 341 -26.89 -12.98 25.69
N ASN A 342 -26.67 -14.02 26.51
CA ASN A 342 -25.50 -14.90 26.37
C ASN A 342 -25.49 -15.69 25.06
N THR A 343 -26.65 -16.12 24.58
CA THR A 343 -26.76 -16.79 23.29
C THR A 343 -26.37 -15.82 22.18
N TYR A 344 -26.90 -14.62 22.19
CA TYR A 344 -26.57 -13.58 21.21
C TYR A 344 -25.08 -13.22 21.21
N LEU A 345 -24.48 -12.97 22.38
CA LEU A 345 -23.07 -12.63 22.49
C LEU A 345 -22.17 -13.76 21.96
N ARG A 346 -22.55 -15.02 22.19
CA ARG A 346 -21.83 -16.21 21.74
C ARG A 346 -22.00 -16.44 20.23
N GLU A 347 -23.15 -16.13 19.67
CA GLU A 347 -23.42 -16.30 18.22
C GLU A 347 -22.78 -15.20 17.37
N HIS A 348 -22.42 -14.06 17.99
CA HIS A 348 -21.82 -12.92 17.31
C HIS A 348 -20.44 -12.52 17.92
N PRO A 349 -19.47 -13.43 17.97
CA PRO A 349 -18.15 -13.14 18.54
C PRO A 349 -17.38 -12.11 17.75
N GLU A 350 -17.74 -11.91 16.48
CA GLU A 350 -17.10 -11.02 15.54
C GLU A 350 -17.52 -9.55 15.69
N LEU A 351 -18.64 -9.29 16.29
CA LEU A 351 -19.09 -7.90 16.49
C LEU A 351 -18.26 -7.24 17.59
N SER A 352 -17.99 -5.96 17.44
CA SER A 352 -17.42 -5.16 18.53
C SER A 352 -18.38 -5.09 19.71
N MET A 353 -17.88 -4.78 20.90
CA MET A 353 -18.71 -4.58 22.08
C MET A 353 -19.79 -3.51 21.83
N GLN A 354 -19.43 -2.40 21.17
CA GLN A 354 -20.40 -1.34 20.86
C GLN A 354 -21.48 -1.79 19.88
N SER A 355 -21.10 -2.54 18.84
CA SER A 355 -22.05 -3.12 17.90
C SER A 355 -22.99 -4.11 18.58
N LYS A 356 -22.51 -4.94 19.52
CA LYS A 356 -23.32 -5.84 20.32
C LYS A 356 -24.32 -5.08 21.19
N ILE A 357 -23.89 -4.00 21.84
CA ILE A 357 -24.76 -3.11 22.65
C ILE A 357 -25.88 -2.50 21.79
N LEU A 358 -25.54 -1.97 20.63
CA LEU A 358 -26.52 -1.39 19.71
C LEU A 358 -27.55 -2.43 19.25
N MET A 359 -27.11 -3.61 18.84
CA MET A 359 -28.02 -4.66 18.39
C MET A 359 -28.85 -5.25 19.53
N LEU A 360 -28.29 -5.40 20.74
CA LEU A 360 -29.05 -5.82 21.91
C LEU A 360 -30.15 -4.79 22.25
N ASN A 361 -29.85 -3.50 22.12
CA ASN A 361 -30.86 -2.43 22.28
C ASN A 361 -31.94 -2.54 21.23
N GLU A 362 -31.60 -2.78 19.96
CA GLU A 362 -32.61 -2.96 18.90
C GLU A 362 -33.49 -4.18 19.13
N ILE A 363 -32.91 -5.32 19.54
CA ILE A 363 -33.66 -6.52 19.88
C ILE A 363 -34.58 -6.27 21.05
N LEU A 364 -34.09 -5.61 22.08
CA LEU A 364 -34.90 -5.28 23.27
C LEU A 364 -36.06 -4.33 22.93
N TYR A 365 -35.77 -3.29 22.15
CA TYR A 365 -36.78 -2.33 21.72
C TYR A 365 -37.84 -2.98 20.83
N ALA A 366 -37.48 -3.81 19.89
CA ALA A 366 -38.42 -4.53 19.05
C ALA A 366 -39.32 -5.47 19.88
N ARG A 367 -38.78 -6.12 20.91
CA ARG A 367 -39.56 -6.95 21.83
C ARG A 367 -40.54 -6.11 22.67
N TYR A 368 -40.05 -4.98 23.18
CA TYR A 368 -40.88 -4.01 23.86
C TYR A 368 -42.07 -3.54 22.98
N GLU A 369 -41.81 -3.10 21.74
CA GLU A 369 -42.87 -2.70 20.84
C GLU A 369 -43.87 -3.82 20.54
N ASN A 370 -43.38 -5.04 20.29
CA ASN A 370 -44.22 -6.20 20.02
C ASN A 370 -45.13 -6.56 21.22
N GLU A 371 -44.61 -6.50 22.44
CA GLU A 371 -45.39 -6.76 23.63
C GLU A 371 -46.46 -5.66 23.90
N VAL A 372 -46.10 -4.40 23.69
CA VAL A 372 -47.03 -3.26 23.82
C VAL A 372 -48.15 -3.36 22.79
N LEU A 373 -47.82 -3.68 21.53
CA LEU A 373 -48.80 -3.85 20.46
C LEU A 373 -49.66 -5.12 20.68
N GLY A 374 -49.03 -6.26 20.97
CA GLY A 374 -49.71 -7.54 21.15
C GLY A 374 -50.70 -7.54 22.32
N LYS A 375 -50.35 -6.84 23.39
CA LYS A 375 -51.21 -6.69 24.58
C LYS A 375 -52.10 -5.44 24.53
N GLN A 376 -52.04 -4.66 23.46
CA GLN A 376 -52.81 -3.41 23.26
C GLN A 376 -52.65 -2.41 24.43
N ILE A 377 -51.41 -2.35 25.00
CA ILE A 377 -51.10 -1.43 26.11
C ILE A 377 -51.03 0.00 25.57
N SER A 378 -51.81 0.91 26.18
CA SER A 378 -51.79 2.34 25.82
C SER A 378 -51.11 3.15 26.93
N TYR A 379 -49.94 3.72 26.62
CA TYR A 379 -49.23 4.61 27.53
C TYR A 379 -49.51 6.07 27.24
N PRO A 380 -49.61 6.96 28.25
CA PRO A 380 -49.58 8.40 28.03
C PRO A 380 -48.29 8.81 27.27
N ALA A 381 -48.41 9.84 26.39
CA ALA A 381 -47.31 10.24 25.50
C ALA A 381 -45.97 10.50 26.21
N LYS A 382 -45.99 11.08 27.40
CA LYS A 382 -44.78 11.29 28.22
C LYS A 382 -44.17 9.98 28.68
N VAL A 383 -44.97 9.02 29.15
CA VAL A 383 -44.52 7.70 29.62
C VAL A 383 -43.96 6.89 28.45
N LYS A 384 -44.68 6.87 27.31
CA LYS A 384 -44.21 6.20 26.09
C LYS A 384 -42.88 6.74 25.66
N LYS A 385 -42.66 8.05 25.62
CA LYS A 385 -41.36 8.66 25.26
C LYS A 385 -40.26 8.27 26.25
N ALA A 386 -40.55 8.12 27.53
CA ALA A 386 -39.60 7.68 28.53
C ALA A 386 -39.21 6.18 28.35
N LEU A 387 -40.20 5.33 28.06
CA LEU A 387 -40.00 3.90 27.80
C LEU A 387 -39.23 3.65 26.49
N ASP A 388 -39.62 4.38 25.42
CA ASP A 388 -38.88 4.34 24.15
C ASP A 388 -37.39 4.68 24.37
N LYS A 389 -37.09 5.76 25.11
CA LYS A 389 -35.74 6.13 25.46
C LYS A 389 -35.05 5.07 26.33
N LYS A 390 -35.76 4.47 27.30
CA LYS A 390 -35.23 3.44 28.19
C LYS A 390 -34.77 2.20 27.39
N TYR A 391 -35.65 1.68 26.52
CA TYR A 391 -35.37 0.42 25.83
C TYR A 391 -34.51 0.57 24.56
N THR A 392 -34.43 1.75 23.97
CA THR A 392 -33.50 2.04 22.86
C THR A 392 -32.05 2.23 23.35
N SER A 393 -31.81 2.43 24.63
CA SER A 393 -30.48 2.64 25.19
C SER A 393 -30.25 1.91 26.52
N TYR A 394 -30.88 0.77 26.71
CA TYR A 394 -30.86 0.01 27.98
C TYR A 394 -29.44 -0.50 28.32
N PHE A 395 -28.73 -1.04 27.35
CA PHE A 395 -27.38 -1.55 27.51
C PHE A 395 -26.30 -0.46 27.34
N GLY A 396 -26.69 0.79 27.12
CA GLY A 396 -25.83 1.93 26.89
C GLY A 396 -26.18 2.68 25.59
N ASP A 397 -25.53 3.82 25.40
CA ASP A 397 -25.77 4.71 24.25
C ASP A 397 -24.97 4.29 22.99
N GLY A 398 -24.32 3.16 22.99
CA GLY A 398 -23.48 2.68 21.90
C GLY A 398 -22.19 3.49 21.71
N LYS A 399 -21.75 4.24 22.72
CA LYS A 399 -20.52 5.02 22.69
C LYS A 399 -19.60 4.58 23.80
N TRP A 400 -18.49 3.98 23.39
CA TRP A 400 -17.44 3.66 24.35
C TRP A 400 -16.69 4.93 24.76
N LYS A 401 -16.63 5.20 26.07
CA LYS A 401 -16.14 6.47 26.63
C LYS A 401 -14.69 6.38 27.08
N THR A 402 -14.19 5.18 27.29
CA THR A 402 -12.80 4.94 27.69
C THR A 402 -11.86 5.15 26.50
N SER A 403 -10.71 5.76 26.73
CA SER A 403 -9.66 5.81 25.71
C SER A 403 -9.12 4.40 25.45
N ILE A 404 -8.85 4.04 24.18
CA ILE A 404 -8.21 2.76 23.85
C ILE A 404 -6.81 2.67 24.48
N TYR A 405 -6.14 3.80 24.63
CA TYR A 405 -4.81 3.90 25.24
C TYR A 405 -4.85 3.64 26.74
N ASP A 406 -5.84 4.21 27.45
CA ASP A 406 -6.01 3.98 28.88
C ASP A 406 -6.43 2.53 29.14
N PHE A 407 -7.31 1.99 28.32
CA PHE A 407 -7.70 0.58 28.38
C PHE A 407 -6.51 -0.36 28.20
N TYR A 408 -5.63 -0.03 27.23
CA TYR A 408 -4.42 -0.81 27.00
C TYR A 408 -3.44 -0.71 28.17
N ARG A 409 -3.26 0.49 28.74
CA ARG A 409 -2.42 0.68 29.94
C ARG A 409 -2.94 -0.10 31.15
N GLU A 410 -4.27 -0.13 31.35
CA GLU A 410 -4.88 -0.96 32.38
C GLU A 410 -4.59 -2.46 32.18
N PHE A 411 -4.68 -2.95 30.95
CA PHE A 411 -4.29 -4.32 30.62
C PHE A 411 -2.82 -4.58 30.98
N LEU A 412 -1.91 -3.68 30.60
CA LEU A 412 -0.48 -3.82 30.93
C LEU A 412 -0.24 -3.82 32.44
N GLN A 413 -0.95 -2.99 33.19
CA GLN A 413 -0.88 -3.00 34.66
C GLN A 413 -1.34 -4.35 35.25
N VAL A 414 -2.40 -4.95 34.70
CA VAL A 414 -2.85 -6.28 35.11
C VAL A 414 -1.78 -7.34 34.84
N GLN A 415 -1.10 -7.27 33.68
CA GLN A 415 0.00 -8.18 33.37
C GLN A 415 1.20 -7.99 34.31
N ALA A 416 1.53 -6.76 34.68
CA ALA A 416 2.59 -6.45 35.64
C ALA A 416 2.26 -7.02 37.04
N VAL A 417 1.01 -6.88 37.49
CA VAL A 417 0.53 -7.47 38.75
C VAL A 417 0.57 -9.01 38.69
N ALA A 418 0.36 -9.60 37.53
CA ALA A 418 0.50 -11.04 37.31
C ALA A 418 1.96 -11.53 37.32
N GLY A 419 2.94 -10.64 37.51
CA GLY A 419 4.36 -10.95 37.59
C GLY A 419 5.11 -10.96 36.28
N LYS A 420 4.52 -10.40 35.21
CA LYS A 420 5.21 -10.22 33.94
C LYS A 420 6.00 -8.90 33.91
N GLU A 421 7.17 -8.93 33.31
CA GLU A 421 7.98 -7.73 33.13
C GLU A 421 7.43 -6.93 31.93
N VAL A 422 6.86 -5.76 32.20
CA VAL A 422 6.13 -4.96 31.18
C VAL A 422 6.41 -3.49 31.36
N ASP A 423 6.85 -2.82 30.30
CA ASP A 423 6.87 -1.37 30.23
C ASP A 423 5.50 -0.83 29.82
N ILE A 424 5.07 0.22 30.50
CA ILE A 424 3.80 0.89 30.20
C ILE A 424 4.09 2.14 29.37
N PRO A 425 3.77 2.12 28.07
CA PRO A 425 4.07 3.23 27.19
C PRO A 425 3.22 4.47 27.51
N GLU A 426 3.86 5.64 27.61
CA GLU A 426 3.14 6.90 27.76
C GLU A 426 2.58 7.39 26.42
N ASN A 427 3.46 7.66 25.46
CA ASN A 427 3.08 8.24 24.16
C ASN A 427 3.89 7.69 22.98
N SER A 428 4.73 6.72 23.19
CA SER A 428 5.52 6.06 22.15
C SER A 428 5.28 4.56 22.17
N PHE A 429 4.96 3.96 21.02
CA PHE A 429 4.45 2.61 20.92
C PHE A 429 5.29 1.78 19.96
N ASP A 430 5.56 0.53 20.32
CA ASP A 430 6.14 -0.45 19.43
C ASP A 430 5.08 -1.15 18.54
N VAL A 431 5.50 -2.03 17.65
CA VAL A 431 4.60 -2.75 16.73
C VAL A 431 3.56 -3.61 17.48
N TYR A 432 3.91 -4.19 18.63
CA TYR A 432 2.99 -5.02 19.40
C TYR A 432 1.99 -4.21 20.22
N ASP A 433 2.41 -3.05 20.71
CA ASP A 433 1.50 -2.08 21.31
C ASP A 433 0.47 -1.59 20.31
N LEU A 434 0.94 -1.24 19.09
CA LEU A 434 0.06 -0.81 17.98
C LEU A 434 -0.90 -1.92 17.55
N ALA A 435 -0.42 -3.17 17.50
CA ALA A 435 -1.25 -4.34 17.22
C ALA A 435 -2.34 -4.52 18.27
N ALA A 436 -1.99 -4.40 19.55
CA ALA A 436 -2.93 -4.49 20.66
C ALA A 436 -3.97 -3.36 20.61
N LEU A 437 -3.54 -2.10 20.36
CA LEU A 437 -4.43 -0.96 20.23
C LEU A 437 -5.40 -1.13 19.05
N ALA A 438 -4.92 -1.59 17.89
CA ALA A 438 -5.77 -1.87 16.75
C ALA A 438 -6.80 -2.98 17.03
N TYR A 439 -6.37 -4.04 17.73
CA TYR A 439 -7.27 -5.10 18.18
C TYR A 439 -8.33 -4.57 19.15
N ILE A 440 -7.95 -3.77 20.16
CA ILE A 440 -8.86 -3.16 21.12
C ILE A 440 -9.87 -2.26 20.39
N TYR A 441 -9.40 -1.41 19.46
CA TYR A 441 -10.28 -0.59 18.66
C TYR A 441 -11.34 -1.41 17.92
N LYS A 442 -10.90 -2.42 17.17
CA LYS A 442 -11.78 -3.32 16.40
C LYS A 442 -12.70 -4.15 17.28
N ARG A 443 -12.22 -4.60 18.44
CA ARG A 443 -12.96 -5.46 19.39
C ARG A 443 -13.97 -4.69 20.22
N MET A 444 -13.62 -3.47 20.65
CA MET A 444 -14.40 -2.72 21.63
C MET A 444 -15.19 -1.58 21.00
N LYS A 445 -14.60 -0.82 20.07
CA LYS A 445 -15.12 0.50 19.70
C LYS A 445 -15.74 0.56 18.31
N GLU A 446 -15.28 -0.23 17.33
CA GLU A 446 -15.73 -0.14 15.95
C GLU A 446 -17.24 -0.42 15.80
N THR A 447 -18.00 0.54 15.28
CA THR A 447 -19.44 0.38 15.00
C THR A 447 -19.74 0.13 13.53
N ASP A 448 -18.91 0.69 12.65
CA ASP A 448 -19.04 0.58 11.19
C ASP A 448 -17.80 -0.12 10.62
N PRO A 449 -17.83 -1.47 10.49
CA PRO A 449 -16.67 -2.20 10.01
C PRO A 449 -16.39 -1.87 8.54
N VAL A 450 -15.16 -1.42 8.27
CA VAL A 450 -14.66 -1.13 6.92
C VAL A 450 -13.81 -2.30 6.44
N ARG A 451 -14.05 -2.74 5.20
CA ARG A 451 -13.16 -3.69 4.54
C ARG A 451 -11.93 -2.95 4.03
N GLU A 452 -10.80 -3.14 4.69
CA GLU A 452 -9.56 -2.43 4.37
C GLU A 452 -8.85 -3.00 3.14
N ALA A 453 -8.81 -4.33 3.01
CA ALA A 453 -8.15 -5.01 1.91
C ALA A 453 -8.90 -6.29 1.53
N SER A 454 -8.69 -6.79 0.32
CA SER A 454 -9.15 -8.10 -0.14
C SER A 454 -8.02 -9.13 -0.13
N HIS A 455 -6.79 -8.69 -0.36
CA HIS A 455 -5.61 -9.54 -0.37
C HIS A 455 -4.42 -8.82 0.26
N VAL A 456 -3.73 -9.50 1.15
CA VAL A 456 -2.57 -8.98 1.87
C VAL A 456 -1.34 -9.81 1.52
N VAL A 457 -0.30 -9.13 1.05
CA VAL A 457 1.01 -9.74 0.79
C VAL A 457 1.95 -9.30 1.89
N ILE A 458 2.55 -10.25 2.60
CA ILE A 458 3.53 -9.98 3.66
C ILE A 458 4.85 -10.57 3.21
N ASP A 459 5.87 -9.74 3.11
CA ASP A 459 7.25 -10.18 2.83
C ASP A 459 8.11 -10.07 4.09
N GLU A 460 9.16 -10.89 4.17
CA GLU A 460 10.01 -11.05 5.37
C GLU A 460 9.20 -11.38 6.64
N ALA A 461 8.22 -12.24 6.48
CA ALA A 461 7.20 -12.53 7.50
C ALA A 461 7.76 -13.05 8.82
N GLN A 462 8.97 -13.65 8.82
CA GLN A 462 9.62 -14.16 10.02
C GLN A 462 10.03 -13.07 11.02
N ASP A 463 10.00 -11.79 10.63
CA ASP A 463 10.42 -10.69 11.51
C ASP A 463 9.40 -10.31 12.58
N PHE A 464 8.15 -10.74 12.41
CA PHE A 464 7.07 -10.41 13.32
C PHE A 464 6.67 -11.62 14.16
N GLY A 465 6.30 -11.38 15.42
CA GLY A 465 5.79 -12.41 16.31
C GLY A 465 4.31 -12.74 16.11
N MET A 466 3.85 -13.83 16.68
CA MET A 466 2.48 -14.33 16.57
C MET A 466 1.42 -13.34 17.05
N MET A 467 1.74 -12.49 18.03
CA MET A 467 0.85 -11.43 18.51
C MET A 467 0.40 -10.53 17.36
N ALA A 468 1.34 -10.06 16.52
CA ALA A 468 1.02 -9.20 15.38
C ALA A 468 0.12 -9.93 14.37
N TYR A 469 0.39 -11.21 14.08
CA TYR A 469 -0.43 -12.01 13.17
C TYR A 469 -1.83 -12.29 13.71
N CYS A 470 -1.98 -12.57 14.99
CA CYS A 470 -3.29 -12.76 15.60
C CYS A 470 -4.13 -11.48 15.53
N CYS A 471 -3.53 -10.33 15.86
CA CYS A 471 -4.19 -9.03 15.73
C CYS A 471 -4.53 -8.70 14.27
N LEU A 472 -3.60 -8.91 13.35
CA LEU A 472 -3.81 -8.70 11.92
C LEU A 472 -4.96 -9.55 11.38
N HIS A 473 -4.96 -10.84 11.69
CA HIS A 473 -6.01 -11.77 11.26
C HIS A 473 -7.38 -11.37 11.80
N TYR A 474 -7.43 -10.90 13.04
CA TYR A 474 -8.66 -10.37 13.62
C TYR A 474 -9.11 -9.07 12.94
N CYS A 475 -8.21 -8.13 12.76
CA CYS A 475 -8.53 -6.79 12.24
C CYS A 475 -8.89 -6.79 10.74
N LEU A 476 -8.25 -7.65 9.93
CA LEU A 476 -8.45 -7.78 8.49
C LEU A 476 -9.28 -9.01 8.11
N ARG A 477 -10.37 -9.25 8.81
CA ARG A 477 -11.25 -10.38 8.50
C ARG A 477 -11.79 -10.32 7.07
N GLY A 478 -11.86 -11.51 6.43
CA GLY A 478 -12.32 -11.64 5.05
C GLY A 478 -11.28 -11.35 3.99
N CYS A 479 -10.03 -11.05 4.38
CA CYS A 479 -8.90 -11.00 3.47
C CYS A 479 -8.30 -12.38 3.25
N THR A 480 -7.64 -12.55 2.11
CA THR A 480 -6.73 -13.66 1.88
C THR A 480 -5.30 -13.20 1.97
N TYR A 481 -4.40 -14.14 2.24
CA TYR A 481 -3.00 -13.83 2.52
C TYR A 481 -2.05 -14.54 1.57
N THR A 482 -1.01 -13.83 1.14
CA THR A 482 0.21 -14.37 0.58
C THR A 482 1.35 -13.98 1.51
N ILE A 483 1.83 -14.91 2.32
CA ILE A 483 2.85 -14.68 3.36
C ILE A 483 4.15 -15.33 2.90
N MET A 484 5.20 -14.54 2.80
CA MET A 484 6.52 -15.01 2.36
C MET A 484 7.58 -14.70 3.40
N GLY A 485 8.50 -15.64 3.62
CA GLY A 485 9.58 -15.44 4.56
C GLY A 485 10.60 -16.58 4.56
N ASP A 486 11.57 -16.45 5.41
CA ASP A 486 12.60 -17.45 5.67
C ASP A 486 12.91 -17.51 7.17
N THR A 487 12.43 -18.54 7.84
CA THR A 487 12.65 -18.70 9.28
C THR A 487 14.12 -18.84 9.66
N SER A 488 14.99 -19.27 8.70
CA SER A 488 16.45 -19.31 8.90
C SER A 488 17.07 -17.90 8.89
N GLN A 489 16.39 -16.90 8.31
CA GLN A 489 16.83 -15.50 8.28
C GLN A 489 16.17 -14.65 9.39
N ASN A 490 15.54 -15.26 10.37
CA ASN A 490 15.00 -14.53 11.51
C ASN A 490 16.14 -14.03 12.42
N ILE A 491 16.45 -12.74 12.34
CA ILE A 491 17.46 -12.09 13.21
C ILE A 491 16.90 -11.69 14.57
N HIS A 492 15.59 -11.74 14.72
CA HIS A 492 14.86 -11.45 15.96
C HIS A 492 14.42 -12.76 16.62
N PHE A 493 15.42 -13.59 17.00
CA PHE A 493 15.19 -14.96 17.44
C PHE A 493 14.21 -15.07 18.61
N GLN A 494 14.21 -14.09 19.52
CA GLN A 494 13.38 -14.10 20.69
C GLN A 494 11.90 -13.87 20.39
N TYR A 495 11.54 -12.97 19.49
CA TYR A 495 10.15 -12.58 19.25
C TYR A 495 9.62 -12.86 17.84
N GLY A 496 10.47 -13.00 16.84
CA GLY A 496 10.07 -13.35 15.48
C GLY A 496 9.74 -14.83 15.30
N LEU A 497 9.25 -15.21 14.14
CA LEU A 497 8.89 -16.59 13.85
C LEU A 497 10.14 -17.44 13.63
N ASN A 498 10.27 -18.49 14.42
CA ASN A 498 11.33 -19.50 14.27
C ASN A 498 10.86 -20.74 13.50
N ASP A 499 9.56 -20.94 13.38
CA ASP A 499 8.90 -21.94 12.56
C ASP A 499 7.55 -21.41 12.05
N TRP A 500 6.90 -22.18 11.20
CA TRP A 500 5.60 -21.81 10.61
C TRP A 500 4.38 -22.45 11.27
N GLU A 501 4.56 -23.30 12.27
CA GLU A 501 3.49 -24.20 12.72
C GLU A 501 2.30 -23.46 13.36
N GLU A 502 2.57 -22.42 14.15
CA GLU A 502 1.49 -21.62 14.73
C GLU A 502 0.80 -20.75 13.68
N LEU A 503 1.58 -20.16 12.78
CA LEU A 503 1.03 -19.31 11.71
C LEU A 503 0.21 -20.14 10.71
N LYS A 504 0.65 -21.37 10.39
CA LYS A 504 -0.13 -22.31 9.57
C LYS A 504 -1.49 -22.60 10.20
N LYS A 505 -1.53 -22.85 11.50
CA LYS A 505 -2.80 -23.11 12.22
C LYS A 505 -3.73 -21.91 12.20
N LEU A 506 -3.18 -20.70 12.21
CA LEU A 506 -3.95 -19.45 12.19
C LEU A 506 -4.50 -19.14 10.80
N VAL A 507 -3.68 -19.26 9.78
CA VAL A 507 -3.97 -18.73 8.43
C VAL A 507 -4.46 -19.80 7.46
N LEU A 508 -3.87 -21.01 7.49
CA LEU A 508 -4.18 -22.08 6.54
C LEU A 508 -5.36 -22.95 7.05
N THR A 509 -6.53 -22.37 7.11
CA THR A 509 -7.75 -23.02 7.61
C THR A 509 -8.64 -23.60 6.52
N GLY A 510 -8.44 -23.19 5.27
CA GLY A 510 -9.19 -23.65 4.12
C GLY A 510 -8.58 -24.91 3.49
N THR A 511 -9.41 -25.76 2.86
CA THR A 511 -8.97 -27.00 2.21
C THR A 511 -7.94 -26.74 1.09
N TYR A 512 -8.03 -25.60 0.43
CA TYR A 512 -7.19 -25.22 -0.69
C TYR A 512 -6.06 -24.23 -0.31
N ASP A 513 -5.97 -23.89 0.96
CA ASP A 513 -4.84 -23.12 1.48
C ASP A 513 -3.56 -23.97 1.38
N ALA A 514 -2.41 -23.31 1.21
CA ALA A 514 -1.19 -24.04 0.91
C ALA A 514 0.04 -23.51 1.64
N PHE A 515 0.98 -24.42 1.83
CA PHE A 515 2.33 -24.11 2.23
C PHE A 515 3.27 -24.42 1.05
N GLY A 516 3.98 -23.39 0.56
CA GLY A 516 4.91 -23.49 -0.56
C GLY A 516 6.36 -23.49 -0.10
N LEU A 517 7.24 -24.13 -0.88
CA LEU A 517 8.69 -24.15 -0.64
C LEU A 517 9.43 -23.63 -1.87
N LEU A 518 10.39 -22.73 -1.63
CA LEU A 518 11.37 -22.28 -2.62
C LEU A 518 12.76 -22.63 -2.10
N GLN A 519 13.32 -23.74 -2.58
CA GLN A 519 14.56 -24.32 -2.07
C GLN A 519 15.80 -23.91 -2.88
N LYS A 520 15.62 -23.52 -4.16
CA LYS A 520 16.71 -23.12 -5.03
C LYS A 520 17.16 -21.70 -4.72
N SER A 521 18.47 -21.53 -4.49
CA SER A 521 19.11 -20.23 -4.33
C SER A 521 19.78 -19.80 -5.64
N TYR A 522 19.41 -18.62 -6.12
CA TYR A 522 19.91 -18.01 -7.37
C TYR A 522 20.92 -16.90 -7.10
N ARG A 523 21.19 -16.60 -5.83
CA ARG A 523 21.98 -15.45 -5.39
C ARG A 523 23.44 -15.77 -5.26
N ASN A 524 23.77 -16.69 -4.38
CA ASN A 524 25.11 -16.96 -3.94
C ASN A 524 25.81 -18.00 -4.84
N THR A 525 27.14 -18.03 -4.81
CA THR A 525 27.91 -19.14 -5.39
C THR A 525 27.73 -20.42 -4.56
N VAL A 526 28.07 -21.57 -5.15
CA VAL A 526 28.04 -22.87 -4.45
C VAL A 526 28.82 -22.82 -3.16
N GLU A 527 30.06 -22.28 -3.21
CA GLU A 527 30.99 -22.20 -2.09
C GLU A 527 30.47 -21.34 -0.92
N ILE A 528 29.80 -20.21 -1.23
CA ILE A 528 29.17 -19.36 -0.21
C ILE A 528 27.94 -20.05 0.36
N SER A 529 27.14 -20.70 -0.48
CA SER A 529 25.93 -21.41 -0.04
C SER A 529 26.26 -22.59 0.87
N GLU A 530 27.30 -23.37 0.54
CA GLU A 530 27.78 -24.48 1.37
C GLU A 530 28.29 -23.98 2.73
N TYR A 531 29.08 -22.91 2.73
CA TYR A 531 29.57 -22.27 3.96
C TYR A 531 28.41 -21.76 4.82
N ALA A 532 27.41 -21.13 4.24
CA ALA A 532 26.22 -20.66 4.94
C ALA A 532 25.36 -21.83 5.48
N ASN A 533 25.24 -22.93 4.74
CA ASN A 533 24.57 -24.13 5.21
C ASN A 533 25.30 -24.76 6.40
N ASP A 534 26.63 -24.76 6.40
CA ASP A 534 27.43 -25.25 7.51
C ASP A 534 27.21 -24.41 8.79
N ILE A 535 27.08 -23.09 8.65
CA ILE A 535 26.68 -22.19 9.74
C ILE A 535 25.34 -22.63 10.35
N LEU A 536 24.31 -22.82 9.51
CA LEU A 536 22.97 -23.22 9.99
C LEU A 536 22.94 -24.56 10.73
N ARG A 537 23.78 -25.50 10.34
CA ARG A 537 23.87 -26.82 10.97
C ARG A 537 24.34 -26.80 12.43
N HIS A 538 24.92 -25.70 12.89
CA HIS A 538 25.26 -25.50 14.31
C HIS A 538 24.05 -25.12 15.17
N GLY A 539 22.95 -24.66 14.57
CA GLY A 539 21.71 -24.31 15.29
C GLY A 539 20.89 -25.53 15.72
N ASP A 540 20.09 -25.35 16.76
CA ASP A 540 19.14 -26.34 17.26
C ASP A 540 17.70 -25.95 16.87
N PHE A 541 17.44 -25.90 15.57
CA PHE A 541 16.15 -25.57 14.96
C PHE A 541 16.00 -26.28 13.62
N ALA A 542 14.78 -26.36 13.12
CA ALA A 542 14.49 -26.93 11.81
C ALA A 542 15.09 -26.07 10.69
N VAL A 543 15.88 -26.67 9.81
CA VAL A 543 16.52 -26.00 8.69
C VAL A 543 15.91 -26.50 7.39
N TYR A 544 15.54 -25.57 6.52
CA TYR A 544 15.14 -25.90 5.15
C TYR A 544 16.38 -26.00 4.28
N PRO A 545 16.57 -27.10 3.54
CA PRO A 545 17.76 -27.29 2.72
C PRO A 545 17.83 -26.25 1.60
N VAL A 546 18.99 -25.62 1.43
CA VAL A 546 19.28 -24.69 0.33
C VAL A 546 19.93 -25.46 -0.79
N GLU A 547 19.33 -25.44 -1.97
CA GLU A 547 19.88 -26.00 -3.21
C GLU A 547 20.49 -24.86 -4.04
N PRO A 548 21.81 -24.65 -4.04
CA PRO A 548 22.41 -23.62 -4.88
C PRO A 548 22.31 -24.03 -6.36
N ILE A 549 22.08 -23.05 -7.23
CA ILE A 549 22.34 -23.28 -8.67
C ILE A 549 23.84 -23.48 -8.87
N ILE A 550 24.23 -24.24 -9.91
CA ILE A 550 25.65 -24.53 -10.22
C ILE A 550 26.32 -23.27 -10.75
N ARG A 551 26.68 -22.38 -9.85
CA ARG A 551 27.49 -21.18 -10.09
C ARG A 551 28.65 -21.21 -9.13
N HIS A 552 29.83 -21.64 -9.62
CA HIS A 552 31.07 -21.69 -8.84
C HIS A 552 31.75 -20.32 -8.73
N GLY A 553 32.31 -20.05 -7.58
CA GLY A 553 33.08 -18.86 -7.25
C GLY A 553 34.34 -19.15 -6.46
N ALA A 554 34.90 -18.13 -5.84
CA ALA A 554 36.02 -18.29 -4.94
C ALA A 554 35.60 -18.99 -3.64
N LYS A 555 36.52 -19.78 -3.07
CA LYS A 555 36.34 -20.34 -1.72
C LYS A 555 36.31 -19.22 -0.69
N VAL A 556 35.49 -19.40 0.34
CA VAL A 556 35.42 -18.47 1.48
C VAL A 556 36.81 -18.39 2.14
N ARG A 557 37.32 -17.17 2.27
CA ARG A 557 38.65 -16.93 2.90
C ARG A 557 38.44 -16.66 4.39
N VAL A 558 39.12 -17.42 5.25
CA VAL A 558 39.11 -17.25 6.70
C VAL A 558 40.51 -16.98 7.20
N GLU A 559 40.76 -15.77 7.70
CA GLU A 559 42.10 -15.32 8.04
C GLU A 559 42.18 -14.80 9.48
N LYS A 560 43.13 -15.38 10.25
CA LYS A 560 43.51 -14.92 11.58
C LYS A 560 44.60 -13.87 11.51
N LYS A 561 44.48 -12.79 12.28
CA LYS A 561 45.50 -11.74 12.44
C LYS A 561 45.94 -11.66 13.92
N GLN A 562 47.15 -11.13 14.16
CA GLN A 562 47.73 -11.14 15.52
C GLN A 562 47.22 -9.95 16.36
N ASP A 563 47.03 -8.79 15.68
CA ASP A 563 46.56 -7.58 16.34
C ASP A 563 45.57 -6.79 15.48
N LEU A 564 45.02 -5.72 16.07
CA LEU A 564 44.02 -4.85 15.42
C LEU A 564 44.59 -4.14 14.18
N GLN A 565 45.91 -3.80 14.18
CA GLN A 565 46.52 -3.11 13.03
C GLN A 565 46.64 -4.04 11.85
N GLU A 566 47.11 -5.28 12.08
CA GLU A 566 47.13 -6.31 11.04
C GLU A 566 45.73 -6.66 10.52
N LEU A 567 44.74 -6.70 11.42
CA LEU A 567 43.39 -6.97 11.05
C LEU A 567 42.84 -5.86 10.13
N LEU A 568 42.98 -4.58 10.51
CA LEU A 568 42.58 -3.46 9.66
C LEU A 568 43.34 -3.38 8.35
N ALA A 569 44.65 -3.66 8.37
CA ALA A 569 45.45 -3.71 7.16
C ALA A 569 44.97 -4.81 6.19
N GLN A 570 44.59 -5.97 6.71
CA GLN A 570 44.01 -7.05 5.90
C GLN A 570 42.64 -6.67 5.32
N VAL A 571 41.78 -6.03 6.12
CA VAL A 571 40.49 -5.53 5.63
C VAL A 571 40.69 -4.56 4.47
N VAL A 572 41.59 -3.58 4.63
CA VAL A 572 41.91 -2.61 3.57
C VAL A 572 42.53 -3.30 2.34
N HIS A 573 43.39 -4.29 2.55
CA HIS A 573 43.98 -5.05 1.46
C HIS A 573 42.93 -5.81 0.66
N THR A 574 42.04 -6.52 1.35
CA THR A 574 40.95 -7.31 0.74
C THR A 574 40.00 -6.41 -0.05
N ILE A 575 39.61 -5.27 0.52
CA ILE A 575 38.72 -4.33 -0.15
C ILE A 575 39.38 -3.76 -1.42
N ARG A 576 40.66 -3.36 -1.35
CA ARG A 576 41.38 -2.85 -2.52
C ARG A 576 41.51 -3.90 -3.62
N GLN A 577 41.76 -5.17 -3.25
CA GLN A 577 41.78 -6.27 -4.18
C GLN A 577 40.45 -6.39 -4.90
N TRP A 578 39.31 -6.41 -4.16
CA TRP A 578 37.97 -6.51 -4.71
C TRP A 578 37.61 -5.33 -5.61
N GLN A 579 38.05 -4.12 -5.27
CA GLN A 579 37.87 -2.94 -6.13
C GLN A 579 38.67 -3.07 -7.45
N GLN A 580 39.88 -3.67 -7.40
CA GLN A 580 40.69 -3.96 -8.60
C GLN A 580 40.03 -5.05 -9.47
N ASP A 581 39.36 -6.02 -8.85
CA ASP A 581 38.64 -7.09 -9.52
C ASP A 581 37.30 -6.59 -10.11
N GLY A 582 36.96 -5.31 -9.86
CA GLY A 582 35.82 -4.62 -10.46
C GLY A 582 34.48 -4.83 -9.73
N TYR A 583 34.53 -5.17 -8.44
CA TYR A 583 33.30 -5.20 -7.61
C TYR A 583 32.90 -3.78 -7.23
N GLU A 584 31.61 -3.47 -7.45
CA GLU A 584 31.06 -2.13 -7.27
C GLU A 584 30.47 -1.93 -5.87
N THR A 585 29.91 -2.98 -5.26
CA THR A 585 29.29 -2.94 -3.94
C THR A 585 30.01 -3.88 -2.97
N ILE A 586 30.65 -3.31 -1.95
CA ILE A 586 31.43 -4.06 -0.97
C ILE A 586 30.93 -3.74 0.43
N ALA A 587 30.56 -4.75 1.22
CA ALA A 587 30.13 -4.58 2.59
C ALA A 587 31.15 -5.14 3.59
N VAL A 588 31.49 -4.34 4.59
CA VAL A 588 32.15 -4.79 5.83
C VAL A 588 31.04 -4.93 6.88
N ILE A 589 30.74 -6.15 7.26
CA ILE A 589 29.66 -6.45 8.19
C ILE A 589 30.24 -6.59 9.60
N CYS A 590 29.78 -5.74 10.50
CA CYS A 590 30.08 -5.70 11.92
C CYS A 590 28.91 -6.23 12.75
N ARG A 591 29.14 -6.54 14.02
CA ARG A 591 28.11 -7.06 14.89
C ARG A 591 26.97 -6.07 15.13
N ASP A 592 27.31 -4.85 15.52
CA ASP A 592 26.36 -3.81 15.90
C ASP A 592 26.74 -2.42 15.33
N ALA A 593 25.85 -1.44 15.54
CA ALA A 593 26.04 -0.10 15.02
C ALA A 593 27.23 0.65 15.64
N ILE A 594 27.58 0.35 16.87
CA ILE A 594 28.70 0.99 17.58
C ILE A 594 30.01 0.51 16.97
N GLU A 595 30.16 -0.80 16.77
CA GLU A 595 31.31 -1.38 16.11
C GLU A 595 31.41 -0.88 14.66
N ALA A 596 30.32 -0.90 13.90
CA ALA A 596 30.29 -0.42 12.53
C ALA A 596 30.75 1.04 12.41
N ALA A 597 30.25 1.94 13.25
CA ALA A 597 30.67 3.34 13.28
C ALA A 597 32.15 3.51 13.60
N LYS A 598 32.68 2.73 14.57
CA LYS A 598 34.09 2.74 14.94
C LYS A 598 34.98 2.28 13.77
N ILE A 599 34.63 1.19 13.14
CA ILE A 599 35.38 0.63 12.02
C ILE A 599 35.29 1.51 10.78
N ALA A 600 34.12 2.08 10.48
CA ALA A 600 33.95 3.07 9.41
C ALA A 600 34.88 4.28 9.60
N ALA A 601 34.96 4.84 10.79
CA ALA A 601 35.85 5.95 11.10
C ALA A 601 37.34 5.60 10.91
N GLN A 602 37.75 4.37 11.22
CA GLN A 602 39.11 3.89 11.02
C GLN A 602 39.40 3.63 9.54
N LEU A 603 38.49 2.99 8.81
CA LEU A 603 38.70 2.68 7.39
C LEU A 603 38.70 3.93 6.51
N LYS A 604 37.94 4.98 6.86
CA LYS A 604 37.98 6.30 6.17
C LYS A 604 39.38 6.93 6.10
N GLN A 605 40.29 6.53 6.97
CA GLN A 605 41.67 7.02 6.91
C GLN A 605 42.50 6.39 5.75
N TYR A 606 42.04 5.24 5.20
CA TYR A 606 42.79 4.44 4.22
C TYR A 606 42.07 4.28 2.89
N ILE A 607 40.73 4.31 2.91
CA ILE A 607 39.85 4.07 1.74
C ILE A 607 38.61 4.99 1.80
N ALA A 608 38.03 5.22 0.65
CA ALA A 608 36.73 5.87 0.59
C ALA A 608 35.63 4.92 1.11
N VAL A 609 34.93 5.34 2.15
CA VAL A 609 33.77 4.62 2.73
C VAL A 609 32.54 5.43 2.45
N THR A 610 31.53 4.81 1.86
CA THR A 610 30.23 5.43 1.57
C THR A 610 29.45 5.59 2.89
N ASP A 611 29.03 6.81 3.18
CA ASP A 611 28.17 7.09 4.32
C ASP A 611 26.76 6.60 3.98
N CYS A 612 26.32 5.56 4.68
CA CYS A 612 24.96 5.07 4.58
C CYS A 612 24.09 5.83 5.59
N ASP A 613 23.28 6.74 5.11
CA ASP A 613 22.17 7.23 5.88
C ASP A 613 21.04 6.19 5.80
N LEU A 614 20.83 5.49 6.91
CA LEU A 614 19.86 4.40 7.02
C LEU A 614 18.39 4.86 6.87
N GLU A 615 18.15 6.17 6.93
CA GLU A 615 16.82 6.77 6.75
C GLU A 615 16.55 7.20 5.31
N THR A 616 17.56 7.55 4.52
CA THR A 616 17.40 8.17 3.19
C THR A 616 17.63 7.23 2.00
N THR A 617 18.07 5.99 2.21
CA THR A 617 17.92 4.85 1.28
C THR A 617 18.35 4.98 -0.18
N GLU A 618 19.39 5.70 -0.50
CA GLU A 618 20.08 5.48 -1.76
C GLU A 618 21.33 4.62 -1.47
N PHE A 619 21.20 3.29 -1.66
CA PHE A 619 22.36 2.41 -1.66
C PHE A 619 23.18 2.70 -2.91
N GLY A 620 24.26 3.45 -2.70
CA GLY A 620 25.22 3.76 -3.75
C GLY A 620 26.26 2.66 -3.97
N GLU A 621 27.00 2.77 -5.05
CA GLU A 621 28.22 2.02 -5.29
C GLU A 621 29.28 2.40 -4.25
N GLY A 622 30.16 1.47 -3.90
CA GLY A 622 31.28 1.73 -3.02
C GLY A 622 31.41 0.76 -1.83
N VAL A 623 32.20 1.18 -0.84
CA VAL A 623 32.47 0.41 0.37
C VAL A 623 31.58 0.89 1.50
N MET A 624 30.79 -0.01 2.05
CA MET A 624 29.87 0.24 3.14
C MET A 624 30.29 -0.53 4.40
N VAL A 625 30.17 0.10 5.56
CA VAL A 625 30.39 -0.58 6.85
C VAL A 625 29.06 -0.58 7.60
N LEU A 626 28.52 -1.76 7.83
CA LEU A 626 27.14 -1.94 8.29
C LEU A 626 27.06 -2.94 9.45
N PRO A 627 26.19 -2.73 10.43
CA PRO A 627 25.82 -3.76 11.37
C PRO A 627 25.01 -4.85 10.69
N VAL A 628 25.14 -6.11 11.13
CA VAL A 628 24.46 -7.25 10.51
C VAL A 628 22.95 -7.06 10.39
N ALA A 629 22.30 -6.45 11.39
CA ALA A 629 20.85 -6.22 11.40
C ALA A 629 20.37 -5.37 10.20
N TYR A 630 21.19 -4.42 9.74
CA TYR A 630 20.84 -3.54 8.62
C TYR A 630 21.17 -4.12 7.24
N THR A 631 21.88 -5.26 7.20
CA THR A 631 22.19 -5.92 5.93
C THR A 631 21.06 -6.79 5.39
N LYS A 632 20.03 -7.00 6.19
CA LYS A 632 18.89 -7.81 5.79
C LYS A 632 18.15 -7.19 4.61
N GLY A 633 17.83 -8.01 3.60
CA GLY A 633 17.20 -7.55 2.36
C GLY A 633 18.19 -6.95 1.34
N LEU A 634 19.44 -6.68 1.74
CA LEU A 634 20.46 -6.12 0.87
C LEU A 634 21.36 -7.21 0.25
N GLU A 635 22.03 -6.84 -0.84
CA GLU A 635 22.97 -7.71 -1.57
C GLU A 635 24.20 -6.93 -1.94
N PHE A 636 25.39 -7.58 -1.83
CA PHE A 636 26.67 -6.96 -2.13
C PHE A 636 27.51 -7.90 -3.01
N ASP A 637 28.24 -7.34 -3.94
CA ASP A 637 29.18 -8.14 -4.77
C ASP A 637 30.14 -8.93 -3.90
N ALA A 638 30.70 -8.28 -2.87
CA ALA A 638 31.64 -8.89 -1.94
C ALA A 638 31.33 -8.49 -0.49
N VAL A 639 31.46 -9.44 0.43
CA VAL A 639 31.22 -9.25 1.86
C VAL A 639 32.44 -9.66 2.68
N LEU A 640 32.80 -8.83 3.64
CA LEU A 640 33.81 -9.13 4.65
C LEU A 640 33.13 -9.15 6.03
N LEU A 641 33.16 -10.31 6.71
CA LEU A 641 32.75 -10.45 8.09
C LEU A 641 33.89 -9.99 9.00
N TYR A 642 33.65 -8.91 9.73
CA TYR A 642 34.65 -8.29 10.60
C TYR A 642 34.60 -8.89 12.00
N ASP A 643 35.73 -9.46 12.45
CA ASP A 643 35.96 -10.04 13.77
C ASP A 643 34.83 -10.89 14.34
N PRO A 644 34.34 -11.93 13.65
CA PRO A 644 33.31 -12.81 14.18
C PRO A 644 33.93 -13.77 15.23
N SER A 645 34.32 -13.17 16.36
CA SER A 645 34.91 -13.88 17.48
C SER A 645 33.89 -14.58 18.35
N GLU A 646 34.30 -15.56 19.16
CA GLU A 646 33.46 -16.29 20.11
C GLU A 646 32.78 -15.35 21.12
N LYS A 647 33.42 -14.23 21.43
CA LYS A 647 32.86 -13.19 22.27
C LYS A 647 31.70 -12.46 21.60
N ASN A 648 31.85 -12.15 20.31
CA ASN A 648 30.89 -11.40 19.52
C ASN A 648 29.74 -12.27 19.04
N TYR A 649 30.00 -13.53 18.74
CA TYR A 649 29.04 -14.50 18.24
C TYR A 649 29.19 -15.83 18.98
N PRO A 650 28.71 -15.92 20.23
CA PRO A 650 28.70 -17.18 20.99
C PRO A 650 27.82 -18.23 20.30
N LEU A 651 28.06 -19.51 20.57
CA LEU A 651 27.30 -20.61 19.99
C LEU A 651 25.89 -20.68 20.61
N ASP A 652 24.93 -20.00 19.98
CA ASP A 652 23.51 -20.11 20.25
C ASP A 652 22.71 -19.90 18.96
N ASN A 653 21.43 -20.19 19.01
CA ASN A 653 20.54 -20.17 17.85
C ASN A 653 20.39 -18.78 17.21
N GLY A 654 20.41 -17.72 18.00
CA GLY A 654 20.30 -16.35 17.50
C GLY A 654 21.52 -15.94 16.71
N HIS A 655 22.74 -16.19 17.25
CA HIS A 655 24.00 -15.88 16.58
C HIS A 655 24.26 -16.75 15.34
N VAL A 656 23.80 -18.01 15.35
CA VAL A 656 23.83 -18.87 14.15
C VAL A 656 23.05 -18.20 13.01
N LYS A 657 21.84 -17.73 13.28
CA LYS A 657 21.01 -17.05 12.25
C LYS A 657 21.59 -15.70 11.82
N LEU A 658 22.17 -14.93 12.75
CA LEU A 658 22.87 -13.67 12.42
C LEU A 658 24.03 -13.89 11.45
N LEU A 659 24.90 -14.86 11.74
CA LEU A 659 26.03 -15.18 10.86
C LEU A 659 25.57 -15.75 9.52
N TYR A 660 24.51 -16.56 9.50
CA TYR A 660 23.90 -17.02 8.26
C TYR A 660 23.39 -15.87 7.39
N VAL A 661 22.66 -14.91 8.00
CA VAL A 661 22.22 -13.72 7.28
C VAL A 661 23.39 -12.95 6.73
N ALA A 662 24.42 -12.69 7.53
CA ALA A 662 25.61 -11.95 7.11
C ALA A 662 26.34 -12.64 5.94
N ALA A 663 26.55 -13.96 6.01
CA ALA A 663 27.21 -14.73 4.96
C ALA A 663 26.43 -14.74 3.64
N THR A 664 25.09 -14.85 3.72
CA THR A 664 24.21 -14.89 2.54
C THR A 664 24.01 -13.54 1.87
N ARG A 665 24.59 -12.46 2.37
CA ARG A 665 24.60 -11.14 1.68
C ARG A 665 25.60 -11.08 0.52
N ALA A 666 26.60 -11.96 0.48
CA ALA A 666 27.64 -11.99 -0.55
C ALA A 666 27.14 -12.63 -1.85
N LEU A 667 27.28 -11.95 -2.97
CA LEU A 667 26.93 -12.47 -4.29
C LEU A 667 28.08 -13.32 -4.89
N HIS A 668 29.33 -12.82 -4.79
CA HIS A 668 30.49 -13.38 -5.48
C HIS A 668 31.64 -13.78 -4.56
N GLU A 669 31.95 -12.95 -3.55
CA GLU A 669 33.09 -13.14 -2.67
C GLU A 669 32.71 -12.99 -1.20
N LEU A 670 33.21 -13.90 -0.38
CA LEU A 670 33.06 -13.85 1.08
C LEU A 670 34.40 -14.02 1.76
N ALA A 671 34.75 -13.11 2.66
CA ALA A 671 35.93 -13.17 3.49
C ALA A 671 35.59 -13.00 4.97
N VAL A 672 36.32 -13.70 5.83
CA VAL A 672 36.23 -13.65 7.29
C VAL A 672 37.59 -13.25 7.82
N VAL A 673 37.67 -12.14 8.56
CA VAL A 673 38.93 -11.68 9.18
C VAL A 673 38.72 -11.51 10.66
N TYR A 674 39.53 -12.15 11.48
CA TYR A 674 39.39 -12.16 12.93
C TYR A 674 40.73 -12.07 13.67
N GLN A 675 40.69 -11.67 14.95
CA GLN A 675 41.89 -11.49 15.76
C GLN A 675 42.07 -12.59 16.80
N GLU A 676 41.17 -12.72 17.74
CA GLU A 676 41.32 -13.63 18.90
C GLU A 676 40.94 -15.08 18.58
N SER A 677 39.80 -15.54 19.07
CA SER A 677 39.20 -16.84 18.81
C SER A 677 38.03 -16.72 17.89
N LEU A 678 38.08 -17.44 16.78
CA LEU A 678 36.92 -17.51 15.86
C LEU A 678 35.74 -18.13 16.62
N SER A 679 34.52 -17.64 16.34
CA SER A 679 33.31 -18.25 16.85
C SER A 679 33.24 -19.74 16.54
N LYS A 680 32.79 -20.55 17.48
CA LYS A 680 32.63 -22.01 17.30
C LYS A 680 31.66 -22.33 16.16
N ILE A 681 30.73 -21.44 15.85
CA ILE A 681 29.83 -21.56 14.71
C ILE A 681 30.59 -21.63 13.38
N LEU A 682 31.79 -20.99 13.30
CA LEU A 682 32.63 -20.94 12.09
C LEU A 682 33.87 -21.81 12.19
N ALA A 683 34.29 -22.18 13.40
CA ALA A 683 35.54 -22.89 13.66
C ALA A 683 35.38 -24.40 13.80
N ASP A 684 34.30 -24.84 14.42
CA ASP A 684 34.08 -26.24 14.74
C ASP A 684 33.55 -27.02 13.53
N PRO A 685 33.94 -28.29 13.36
CA PRO A 685 33.36 -29.14 12.33
C PRO A 685 31.86 -29.35 12.63
N VAL A 686 31.07 -29.37 11.58
CA VAL A 686 29.62 -29.63 11.70
C VAL A 686 29.41 -30.99 12.41
N PRO A 687 28.54 -31.04 13.45
CA PRO A 687 28.29 -32.29 14.18
C PRO A 687 27.71 -33.37 13.24
N GLU A 688 28.41 -34.51 13.10
CA GLU A 688 28.02 -35.62 12.21
C GLU A 688 26.63 -36.21 12.49
N ASN A 689 26.07 -36.01 13.69
CA ASN A 689 24.80 -36.56 14.12
C ASN A 689 23.61 -35.58 14.06
N LYS A 690 23.81 -34.33 13.72
CA LYS A 690 22.67 -33.43 13.41
C LYS A 690 22.19 -33.73 11.99
N LYS A 691 21.36 -34.79 11.88
CA LYS A 691 20.49 -34.90 10.72
C LYS A 691 19.72 -33.59 10.65
N MET A 692 19.88 -32.86 9.53
CA MET A 692 18.87 -31.87 9.13
C MET A 692 17.55 -32.58 9.34
N GLN A 693 16.66 -32.03 10.12
CA GLN A 693 15.30 -32.54 10.17
C GLN A 693 14.77 -32.33 8.76
N GLU A 694 14.97 -33.33 7.93
CA GLU A 694 14.26 -33.44 6.66
C GLU A 694 12.80 -33.36 7.10
N PHE A 695 12.13 -32.31 6.66
CA PHE A 695 10.68 -32.27 6.73
C PHE A 695 10.20 -33.63 6.25
N SER A 696 9.38 -34.29 7.06
CA SER A 696 8.97 -35.64 6.76
C SER A 696 8.51 -35.64 5.30
N SER A 697 8.90 -36.67 4.56
CA SER A 697 8.46 -36.89 3.18
C SER A 697 6.94 -36.72 3.02
N GLU A 698 6.21 -36.84 4.12
CA GLU A 698 4.78 -36.63 4.24
C GLU A 698 4.35 -35.16 4.10
N THR A 699 5.10 -34.19 4.65
CA THR A 699 4.82 -32.75 4.48
C THR A 699 5.18 -32.29 3.07
N LEU A 700 6.27 -32.80 2.51
CA LEU A 700 6.66 -32.59 1.11
C LEU A 700 5.69 -33.29 0.14
N THR A 701 5.21 -34.49 0.48
CA THR A 701 4.23 -35.23 -0.31
C THR A 701 2.87 -34.57 -0.27
N LYS A 702 2.42 -34.09 0.90
CA LYS A 702 1.18 -33.31 1.02
C LYS A 702 1.28 -31.98 0.28
N ALA A 703 2.40 -31.27 0.34
CA ALA A 703 2.61 -30.08 -0.48
C ALA A 703 2.58 -30.41 -1.98
N LYS A 704 3.20 -31.50 -2.41
CA LYS A 704 3.17 -32.00 -3.81
C LYS A 704 1.80 -32.52 -4.23
N GLU A 705 1.01 -33.12 -3.32
CA GLU A 705 -0.38 -33.51 -3.57
C GLU A 705 -1.30 -32.29 -3.67
N TYR A 706 -1.09 -31.28 -2.85
CA TYR A 706 -1.79 -30.00 -2.97
C TYR A 706 -1.47 -29.32 -4.31
N ASP A 707 -0.24 -29.38 -4.77
CA ASP A 707 0.19 -28.81 -6.05
C ASP A 707 -0.40 -29.55 -7.27
N ARG A 708 -0.78 -30.81 -7.13
CA ARG A 708 -1.41 -31.59 -8.22
C ARG A 708 -2.88 -31.26 -8.43
N LYS A 709 -3.55 -30.69 -7.44
CA LYS A 709 -4.95 -30.26 -7.57
C LYS A 709 -5.00 -28.80 -7.99
N LEU A 710 -5.08 -28.57 -9.28
CA LEU A 710 -5.44 -27.26 -9.83
C LEU A 710 -6.95 -27.09 -9.63
N PHE A 711 -7.31 -26.21 -8.70
CA PHE A 711 -8.72 -25.97 -8.39
C PHE A 711 -9.25 -24.80 -9.18
N THR A 712 -10.41 -24.97 -9.76
CA THR A 712 -11.11 -23.85 -10.38
C THR A 712 -11.65 -22.91 -9.31
N GLN A 713 -11.74 -21.64 -9.64
CA GLN A 713 -12.35 -20.61 -8.78
C GLN A 713 -13.74 -21.03 -8.29
N LYS A 714 -14.49 -21.74 -9.16
CA LYS A 714 -15.85 -22.19 -8.88
C LYS A 714 -15.89 -23.29 -7.80
N GLU A 715 -14.91 -24.21 -7.80
CA GLU A 715 -14.80 -25.26 -6.79
C GLU A 715 -14.41 -24.70 -5.44
N ILE A 716 -13.47 -23.73 -5.40
CA ILE A 716 -13.08 -23.03 -4.18
C ILE A 716 -14.26 -22.26 -3.58
N GLU A 717 -15.04 -21.58 -4.42
CA GLU A 717 -16.22 -20.84 -3.99
C GLU A 717 -17.36 -21.75 -3.53
N GLN A 718 -17.56 -22.91 -4.19
CA GLN A 718 -18.52 -23.92 -3.77
C GLN A 718 -18.15 -24.54 -2.43
N GLU A 719 -16.87 -24.81 -2.18
CA GLU A 719 -16.43 -25.34 -0.90
C GLU A 719 -16.56 -24.32 0.23
N ARG A 720 -16.22 -23.05 -0.01
CA ARG A 720 -16.47 -21.97 0.94
C ARG A 720 -17.96 -21.86 1.31
N ARG A 721 -18.87 -22.00 0.32
CA ARG A 721 -20.32 -22.02 0.55
C ARG A 721 -20.77 -23.29 1.28
N ALA A 722 -20.20 -24.45 0.98
CA ALA A 722 -20.56 -25.73 1.60
C ALA A 722 -20.10 -25.84 3.06
N LYS A 723 -18.95 -25.26 3.41
CA LYS A 723 -18.49 -25.18 4.82
C LYS A 723 -19.30 -24.22 5.65
N GLY A 724 -20.29 -23.54 5.02
CA GLY A 724 -21.15 -22.57 5.66
C GLY A 724 -20.26 -21.62 6.41
N ASP A 725 -19.45 -20.87 5.65
CA ASP A 725 -18.44 -19.98 6.20
C ASP A 725 -19.13 -18.99 7.14
N LYS A 726 -19.49 -19.50 8.30
CA LYS A 726 -20.07 -18.73 9.38
C LYS A 726 -19.14 -17.58 9.70
N GLU A 727 -17.83 -17.78 9.60
CA GLU A 727 -16.85 -16.74 9.79
C GLU A 727 -16.92 -15.59 8.77
N HIS A 728 -17.31 -15.84 7.53
CA HIS A 728 -17.46 -14.80 6.49
C HIS A 728 -18.86 -14.21 6.44
N ASN A 729 -19.89 -14.94 6.88
CA ASN A 729 -21.27 -14.44 6.97
C ASN A 729 -21.59 -13.75 8.29
N ILE A 730 -20.70 -13.80 9.20
CA ILE A 730 -20.92 -13.45 10.60
C ILE A 730 -21.08 -11.95 10.82
N ARG A 731 -20.78 -11.07 9.89
CA ARG A 731 -20.84 -9.65 10.19
C ARG A 731 -22.10 -8.94 9.77
N GLY A 732 -23.07 -9.62 9.19
CA GLY A 732 -24.05 -8.83 8.46
C GLY A 732 -23.36 -7.85 7.51
N TYR A 733 -22.04 -8.04 7.27
CA TYR A 733 -21.30 -7.36 6.25
C TYR A 733 -21.84 -7.86 4.94
N ILE A 734 -22.86 -7.19 4.50
CA ILE A 734 -23.25 -7.16 3.11
C ILE A 734 -22.09 -6.43 2.45
N GLY A 735 -21.07 -7.19 2.04
CA GLY A 735 -20.29 -6.76 0.90
C GLY A 735 -21.28 -6.33 -0.17
N PRO A 736 -20.97 -5.39 -1.04
CA PRO A 736 -21.93 -4.93 -2.01
C PRO A 736 -22.61 -6.17 -2.58
N LYS A 737 -23.94 -6.33 -2.31
CA LYS A 737 -24.71 -7.35 -2.97
C LYS A 737 -24.33 -7.20 -4.42
N LYS A 738 -23.76 -8.23 -5.04
CA LYS A 738 -23.76 -8.33 -6.48
C LYS A 738 -25.19 -8.03 -6.83
N ILE A 739 -25.44 -6.90 -7.43
CA ILE A 739 -26.64 -6.70 -8.21
C ILE A 739 -26.44 -7.69 -9.32
N GLU A 740 -26.94 -8.90 -9.14
CA GLU A 740 -27.20 -9.78 -10.26
C GLU A 740 -28.02 -8.91 -11.19
N ALA A 741 -27.45 -8.57 -12.32
CA ALA A 741 -28.19 -8.00 -13.41
C ALA A 741 -29.27 -9.03 -13.72
N CYS A 742 -30.46 -8.83 -13.19
CA CYS A 742 -31.63 -9.50 -13.69
C CYS A 742 -31.73 -9.10 -15.14
N VAL A 743 -31.35 -10.02 -16.03
CA VAL A 743 -31.76 -9.97 -17.43
C VAL A 743 -33.29 -9.94 -17.37
N PRO A 744 -33.95 -8.90 -17.87
CA PRO A 744 -35.41 -8.88 -17.89
C PRO A 744 -35.85 -9.94 -18.90
N GLU A 745 -36.47 -11.03 -18.43
CA GLU A 745 -37.37 -11.77 -19.27
C GLU A 745 -38.47 -10.82 -19.71
N GLU A 746 -38.65 -10.67 -21.03
CA GLU A 746 -39.77 -9.97 -21.63
C GLU A 746 -41.09 -10.56 -21.12
N LYS A 747 -41.78 -9.80 -20.26
CA LYS A 747 -43.21 -9.99 -20.02
C LYS A 747 -43.93 -8.66 -20.22
N THR A 748 -44.72 -8.70 -21.27
CA THR A 748 -45.85 -7.86 -21.65
C THR A 748 -46.30 -6.81 -20.65
N VAL A 749 -46.26 -5.60 -21.18
CA VAL A 749 -46.79 -4.33 -20.63
C VAL A 749 -48.27 -4.43 -20.28
N HIS A 750 -48.61 -4.22 -19.01
CA HIS A 750 -49.90 -3.68 -18.62
C HIS A 750 -49.69 -2.29 -17.99
N THR A 751 -50.15 -1.31 -18.74
CA THR A 751 -50.26 0.09 -18.33
C THR A 751 -51.19 0.22 -17.12
N HIS A 752 -50.65 0.63 -15.98
CA HIS A 752 -51.41 1.26 -14.90
C HIS A 752 -50.82 2.61 -14.52
N ALA A 753 -51.77 3.55 -14.40
CA ALA A 753 -51.59 4.97 -14.24
C ALA A 753 -50.69 5.38 -13.09
N ILE A 754 -49.88 6.40 -13.36
CA ILE A 754 -49.04 7.15 -12.41
C ILE A 754 -49.95 7.88 -11.40
N PRO A 755 -49.80 7.69 -10.09
CA PRO A 755 -50.40 8.56 -9.09
C PRO A 755 -49.62 9.89 -8.97
N PRO A 756 -50.27 11.01 -8.67
CA PRO A 756 -49.66 12.32 -8.66
C PRO A 756 -48.63 12.49 -7.53
N ALA A 757 -47.59 13.20 -7.85
CA ALA A 757 -46.48 13.56 -6.96
C ALA A 757 -46.99 14.46 -5.79
N SER A 758 -47.28 13.85 -4.69
CA SER A 758 -47.39 14.56 -3.41
C SER A 758 -47.26 13.60 -2.25
N LYS A 759 -46.07 13.36 -1.83
CA LYS A 759 -45.58 12.97 -0.51
C LYS A 759 -44.14 12.42 -0.62
N ILE A 760 -43.22 13.28 -0.97
CA ILE A 760 -41.82 13.04 -0.63
C ILE A 760 -41.65 13.47 0.81
N SER A 761 -41.88 12.55 1.72
CA SER A 761 -41.54 12.70 3.12
C SER A 761 -40.03 12.86 3.22
N LYS A 762 -39.64 13.85 4.00
CA LYS A 762 -38.28 14.21 4.42
C LYS A 762 -37.31 13.05 4.42
N ILE A 763 -36.56 12.94 3.36
CA ILE A 763 -35.29 12.18 3.36
C ILE A 763 -34.39 12.92 4.33
N SER A 764 -34.07 12.29 5.45
CA SER A 764 -33.05 12.79 6.36
C SER A 764 -31.78 12.97 5.54
N LYS A 765 -31.23 14.17 5.50
CA LYS A 765 -29.98 14.46 4.84
C LYS A 765 -28.90 13.67 5.57
N LYS A 766 -28.50 12.53 5.04
CA LYS A 766 -27.28 11.85 5.46
C LYS A 766 -26.10 12.82 5.36
N PRO A 767 -25.12 12.75 6.25
CA PRO A 767 -23.91 13.59 6.17
C PRO A 767 -23.26 13.43 4.80
N ALA A 768 -22.73 14.52 4.26
CA ALA A 768 -22.09 14.48 2.93
C ALA A 768 -20.92 13.50 2.82
N ILE A 769 -20.33 13.10 3.94
CA ILE A 769 -19.27 12.07 4.04
C ILE A 769 -19.80 10.67 3.69
N GLU A 770 -20.98 10.29 4.16
CA GLU A 770 -21.57 8.98 3.81
C GLU A 770 -21.92 8.91 2.32
N GLN A 771 -22.35 10.03 1.71
CA GLN A 771 -22.57 10.08 0.26
C GLN A 771 -21.25 10.02 -0.54
N MET A 772 -20.14 10.53 0.02
CA MET A 772 -18.82 10.47 -0.57
C MET A 772 -18.28 9.03 -0.62
N ASN A 773 -18.50 8.24 0.42
CA ASN A 773 -18.03 6.84 0.50
C ASN A 773 -18.85 5.88 -0.39
N MET A 774 -20.02 6.31 -0.87
CA MET A 774 -20.91 5.48 -1.70
C MET A 774 -20.85 5.81 -3.20
N SER A 775 -20.05 6.81 -3.61
CA SER A 775 -19.92 7.15 -5.02
C SER A 775 -19.02 6.13 -5.74
N PRO A 776 -19.48 5.48 -6.81
CA PRO A 776 -18.64 4.57 -7.57
C PRO A 776 -17.47 5.32 -8.18
N TYR A 777 -16.29 4.74 -8.05
CA TYR A 777 -14.99 5.27 -8.42
C TYR A 777 -14.78 5.31 -9.94
N ALA A 778 -15.52 6.11 -10.64
CA ALA A 778 -15.34 6.24 -12.08
C ALA A 778 -14.04 6.99 -12.47
N PHE A 779 -13.38 7.70 -11.53
CA PHE A 779 -12.38 8.70 -11.87
C PHE A 779 -11.21 8.82 -10.90
N GLY A 780 -10.20 8.00 -11.07
CA GLY A 780 -8.90 8.18 -10.42
C GLY A 780 -8.85 7.78 -8.94
N GLU A 781 -7.73 8.00 -8.32
CA GLU A 781 -7.48 7.67 -6.92
C GLU A 781 -8.29 8.59 -5.99
N LEU A 782 -8.98 8.00 -5.03
CA LEU A 782 -9.66 8.77 -3.98
C LEU A 782 -8.64 9.33 -2.99
N PRO A 783 -8.96 10.47 -2.34
CA PRO A 783 -8.18 10.93 -1.22
C PRO A 783 -8.14 9.88 -0.13
N ASP A 784 -7.03 9.83 0.56
CA ASP A 784 -7.02 9.24 1.89
C ASP A 784 -8.12 9.91 2.73
N ASN A 785 -8.85 9.14 3.53
CA ASN A 785 -9.92 9.67 4.40
C ASN A 785 -9.45 10.85 5.26
N ARG A 786 -8.14 10.91 5.57
CA ARG A 786 -7.50 12.03 6.29
C ARG A 786 -7.44 13.34 5.50
N SER A 787 -7.42 13.27 4.18
CA SER A 787 -7.41 14.44 3.30
C SER A 787 -8.80 14.92 2.90
N LEU A 788 -9.86 14.17 3.26
CA LEU A 788 -11.23 14.62 3.11
C LEU A 788 -11.58 15.64 4.19
N PRO A 789 -12.21 16.75 3.81
CA PRO A 789 -12.61 17.77 4.79
C PRO A 789 -13.72 17.21 5.69
N VAL A 790 -13.42 17.06 6.95
CA VAL A 790 -14.43 16.72 7.97
C VAL A 790 -15.30 17.95 8.20
N ARG A 791 -16.60 17.86 7.95
CA ARG A 791 -17.51 18.95 8.26
C ARG A 791 -17.62 19.11 9.77
N SER A 792 -17.15 20.25 10.28
CA SER A 792 -17.41 20.64 11.66
C SER A 792 -18.92 20.80 11.90
N HIS A 793 -19.46 20.14 12.92
CA HIS A 793 -20.86 20.33 13.32
C HIS A 793 -21.14 21.74 13.89
N ALA A 794 -20.10 22.49 14.23
CA ALA A 794 -20.19 23.86 14.69
C ALA A 794 -20.09 24.81 13.50
N LYS A 795 -21.20 25.42 13.08
CA LYS A 795 -21.21 26.48 12.07
C LYS A 795 -20.55 27.74 12.65
N ILE A 796 -19.23 27.88 12.43
CA ILE A 796 -18.52 29.10 12.78
C ILE A 796 -18.74 30.10 11.64
N SER A 797 -19.29 31.28 11.98
CA SER A 797 -19.57 32.31 10.99
C SER A 797 -18.29 32.88 10.37
N GLY A 798 -18.17 32.80 9.04
CA GLY A 798 -17.13 33.48 8.26
C GLY A 798 -17.35 34.98 8.08
N ALA A 799 -18.46 35.55 8.63
CA ALA A 799 -18.79 36.96 8.45
C ALA A 799 -17.69 37.90 8.95
N VAL A 800 -17.36 38.88 8.12
CA VAL A 800 -16.32 39.88 8.40
C VAL A 800 -16.75 40.77 9.56
N LYS A 801 -15.92 40.80 10.60
CA LYS A 801 -16.13 41.64 11.79
C LYS A 801 -15.38 42.97 11.70
N SER A 802 -14.17 42.97 11.17
CA SER A 802 -13.35 44.16 11.00
C SER A 802 -12.31 43.99 9.88
N ALA A 803 -11.89 45.09 9.30
CA ALA A 803 -10.80 45.13 8.32
C ALA A 803 -9.81 46.25 8.70
N LYS A 804 -8.52 45.92 8.76
CA LYS A 804 -7.45 46.85 9.10
C LYS A 804 -6.43 46.90 7.97
N LYS A 805 -6.37 48.04 7.29
CA LYS A 805 -5.39 48.30 6.22
C LYS A 805 -4.08 48.83 6.80
N THR A 806 -2.97 48.31 6.32
CA THR A 806 -1.60 48.84 6.53
C THR A 806 -1.04 49.32 5.18
N LYS A 807 0.23 49.69 5.13
CA LYS A 807 0.89 50.03 3.86
C LYS A 807 1.06 48.78 2.95
N GLU A 808 1.33 47.63 3.55
CA GLU A 808 1.74 46.41 2.85
C GLU A 808 0.58 45.42 2.65
N HIS A 809 -0.40 45.34 3.55
CA HIS A 809 -1.45 44.37 3.55
C HIS A 809 -2.74 44.86 4.20
N ILE A 810 -3.79 44.09 4.03
CA ILE A 810 -5.04 44.25 4.75
C ILE A 810 -5.38 42.99 5.54
N ASP A 811 -5.66 43.14 6.83
CA ASP A 811 -6.10 42.12 7.76
C ASP A 811 -7.63 42.14 7.89
N ILE A 812 -8.26 41.03 7.68
CA ILE A 812 -9.73 40.86 7.68
C ILE A 812 -10.08 39.81 8.74
N ALA A 813 -10.67 40.26 9.84
CA ALA A 813 -11.01 39.40 10.95
C ALA A 813 -12.47 38.93 10.87
N SER A 814 -12.68 37.64 11.10
CA SER A 814 -13.99 36.97 11.22
C SER A 814 -14.06 36.18 12.54
N ALA A 815 -15.18 35.55 12.84
CA ALA A 815 -15.26 34.62 13.96
C ALA A 815 -14.49 33.32 13.67
N ALA A 816 -14.33 32.96 12.41
CA ALA A 816 -13.64 31.75 11.97
C ALA A 816 -12.10 31.93 11.99
N GLY A 817 -11.56 33.12 11.73
CA GLY A 817 -10.12 33.34 11.69
C GLY A 817 -9.73 34.71 11.12
N LEU A 818 -8.44 34.84 10.87
CA LEU A 818 -7.82 36.03 10.31
C LEU A 818 -7.34 35.77 8.88
N LEU A 819 -7.91 36.49 7.91
CA LEU A 819 -7.51 36.52 6.52
C LEU A 819 -6.61 37.72 6.26
N ARG A 820 -5.47 37.54 5.61
CA ARG A 820 -4.56 38.59 5.16
C ARG A 820 -4.41 38.54 3.65
N LEU A 821 -4.59 39.68 3.00
CA LEU A 821 -4.26 39.91 1.60
C LEU A 821 -3.07 40.84 1.50
N THR A 822 -2.00 40.39 0.85
CA THR A 822 -0.77 41.14 0.63
C THR A 822 -0.52 41.29 -0.86
N PRO A 823 -0.77 42.45 -1.48
CA PRO A 823 -0.38 42.71 -2.86
C PRO A 823 1.16 42.71 -2.98
N ILE A 824 1.68 41.85 -3.85
CA ILE A 824 3.13 41.66 -4.08
C ILE A 824 3.59 42.39 -5.32
N THR A 825 2.81 42.25 -6.41
CA THR A 825 2.94 43.02 -7.66
C THR A 825 1.54 43.41 -8.16
N PRO A 826 1.37 44.21 -9.21
CA PRO A 826 0.05 44.44 -9.78
C PRO A 826 -0.68 43.20 -10.18
N GLU A 827 0.02 42.10 -10.54
CA GLU A 827 -0.51 40.81 -10.99
C GLU A 827 -0.58 39.77 -9.90
N ILE A 828 0.08 39.97 -8.72
CA ILE A 828 0.27 38.93 -7.71
C ILE A 828 -0.26 39.39 -6.36
N ILE A 829 -1.18 38.61 -5.79
CA ILE A 829 -1.70 38.83 -4.42
C ILE A 829 -1.46 37.56 -3.60
N ARG A 830 -0.74 37.71 -2.49
CA ARG A 830 -0.60 36.63 -1.49
C ARG A 830 -1.84 36.61 -0.59
N VAL A 831 -2.40 35.42 -0.40
CA VAL A 831 -3.52 35.12 0.48
C VAL A 831 -3.01 34.27 1.64
N SER A 832 -3.20 34.73 2.87
CA SER A 832 -2.84 33.95 4.05
C SER A 832 -4.01 33.90 5.01
N TYR A 833 -4.35 32.72 5.55
CA TYR A 833 -5.44 32.55 6.50
C TYR A 833 -5.03 31.64 7.67
N VAL A 834 -5.36 32.06 8.89
CA VAL A 834 -5.14 31.32 10.13
C VAL A 834 -6.43 31.24 10.95
N LYS A 835 -6.58 30.14 11.69
CA LYS A 835 -7.71 29.94 12.61
C LYS A 835 -7.50 30.80 13.87
N GLY A 836 -8.50 31.60 14.24
CA GLY A 836 -8.46 32.50 15.39
C GLY A 836 -7.86 33.89 15.07
N VAL A 837 -8.38 34.92 15.71
CA VAL A 837 -8.07 36.32 15.40
C VAL A 837 -6.73 36.80 16.02
N THR A 838 -6.28 36.08 17.06
CA THR A 838 -5.03 36.37 17.77
C THR A 838 -3.83 35.61 17.25
N THR A 839 -4.03 34.67 16.36
CA THR A 839 -2.96 33.83 15.80
C THR A 839 -2.13 34.64 14.82
N LYS A 840 -0.81 34.65 15.02
CA LYS A 840 0.12 35.35 14.12
C LYS A 840 0.27 34.55 12.82
N ILE A 841 0.10 35.23 11.69
CA ILE A 841 0.41 34.66 10.38
C ILE A 841 1.93 34.46 10.30
N LYS A 842 2.36 33.23 10.07
CA LYS A 842 3.76 32.86 9.91
C LYS A 842 4.30 33.44 8.60
N ASN A 843 5.53 33.92 8.59
CA ASN A 843 6.18 34.25 7.35
C ASN A 843 6.53 32.97 6.62
N THR A 844 6.19 32.89 5.36
CA THR A 844 6.64 31.82 4.48
C THR A 844 8.11 32.02 4.12
N TYR A 845 8.73 30.92 3.65
CA TYR A 845 10.12 30.95 3.15
C TYR A 845 10.31 31.85 1.91
N TRP A 846 9.24 32.30 1.28
CA TRP A 846 9.20 33.12 0.08
C TRP A 846 9.06 34.59 0.48
N LYS A 847 10.18 35.34 0.45
CA LYS A 847 10.17 36.79 0.56
C LYS A 847 10.51 37.33 -0.82
N PRO A 848 9.54 37.78 -1.62
CA PRO A 848 9.87 38.56 -2.80
C PRO A 848 10.63 39.81 -2.34
N LYS A 849 11.75 40.09 -2.99
CA LYS A 849 12.41 41.39 -2.82
C LYS A 849 11.42 42.43 -3.30
N ALA A 850 10.91 43.23 -2.38
CA ALA A 850 10.10 44.37 -2.72
C ALA A 850 11.02 45.42 -3.33
N GLU A 851 11.13 45.45 -4.65
CA GLU A 851 11.88 46.49 -5.34
C GLU A 851 11.03 47.74 -5.59
N GLU A 852 9.70 47.67 -5.55
CA GLU A 852 8.80 48.79 -5.71
C GLU A 852 7.55 48.67 -4.80
N THR A 853 7.10 49.82 -4.25
CA THR A 853 5.84 49.90 -3.50
C THR A 853 4.66 49.74 -4.45
N VAL A 854 3.97 48.61 -4.35
CA VAL A 854 2.76 48.33 -5.15
C VAL A 854 1.65 49.29 -4.80
N LEU A 855 1.12 49.99 -5.80
CA LEU A 855 -0.06 50.84 -5.64
C LEU A 855 -1.31 49.98 -5.55
N TRP A 856 -2.01 50.03 -4.42
CA TRP A 856 -3.24 49.31 -4.20
C TRP A 856 -4.24 50.07 -3.32
N SER A 857 -5.50 49.75 -3.45
CA SER A 857 -6.58 50.39 -2.74
C SER A 857 -7.49 49.37 -2.05
N ALA A 858 -8.11 49.76 -0.95
CA ALA A 858 -9.18 49.00 -0.32
C ALA A 858 -10.38 49.92 -0.11
N LYS A 859 -11.55 49.51 -0.62
CA LYS A 859 -12.82 50.23 -0.46
C LYS A 859 -13.84 49.31 0.17
N GLU A 860 -14.54 49.80 1.16
CA GLU A 860 -15.56 49.05 1.91
C GLU A 860 -16.94 49.54 1.56
N SER A 861 -17.85 48.58 1.32
CA SER A 861 -19.30 48.82 1.14
C SER A 861 -20.12 48.12 2.21
N LYS A 862 -21.44 48.25 2.17
CA LYS A 862 -22.32 47.52 3.11
C LYS A 862 -22.23 46.01 2.99
N SER A 863 -22.03 45.45 1.78
CA SER A 863 -22.06 44.02 1.50
C SER A 863 -20.70 43.43 1.23
N ALA A 864 -19.72 44.21 0.79
CA ALA A 864 -18.40 43.71 0.35
C ALA A 864 -17.24 44.61 0.70
N LEU A 865 -16.05 44.02 0.81
CA LEU A 865 -14.75 44.71 0.88
C LEU A 865 -14.02 44.44 -0.45
N ARG A 866 -13.62 45.47 -1.16
CA ARG A 866 -12.91 45.41 -2.44
C ARG A 866 -11.46 45.84 -2.26
N VAL A 867 -10.54 44.93 -2.57
CA VAL A 867 -9.09 45.16 -2.60
C VAL A 867 -8.64 45.16 -4.04
N ALA A 868 -8.01 46.20 -4.54
CA ALA A 868 -7.68 46.32 -5.95
C ALA A 868 -6.22 46.79 -6.12
N THR A 869 -5.53 46.09 -7.01
CA THR A 869 -4.30 46.51 -7.69
C THR A 869 -4.62 47.08 -9.06
N GLU A 870 -3.65 47.35 -9.90
CA GLU A 870 -3.84 47.76 -11.28
C GLU A 870 -4.44 46.66 -12.17
N LYS A 871 -4.13 45.36 -11.88
CA LYS A 871 -4.50 44.21 -12.73
C LYS A 871 -5.56 43.30 -12.08
N VAL A 872 -5.54 43.15 -10.75
CA VAL A 872 -6.34 42.18 -10.01
C VAL A 872 -7.20 42.89 -8.96
N VAL A 873 -8.43 42.45 -8.86
CA VAL A 873 -9.41 42.89 -7.87
C VAL A 873 -9.88 41.70 -7.05
N VAL A 874 -9.77 41.76 -5.72
CA VAL A 874 -10.32 40.77 -4.80
C VAL A 874 -11.54 41.38 -4.11
N ILE A 875 -12.66 40.70 -4.20
CA ILE A 875 -13.90 41.11 -3.56
C ILE A 875 -14.26 40.08 -2.49
N ILE A 876 -14.35 40.52 -1.26
CA ILE A 876 -14.68 39.70 -0.11
C ILE A 876 -16.13 39.99 0.30
N ASP A 877 -16.97 38.97 0.28
CA ASP A 877 -18.35 39.05 0.77
C ASP A 877 -18.34 39.18 2.30
N LYS A 878 -18.96 40.23 2.84
CA LYS A 878 -18.92 40.49 4.29
C LYS A 878 -19.78 39.53 5.11
N LYS A 879 -20.78 38.89 4.49
CA LYS A 879 -21.70 37.95 5.17
C LYS A 879 -21.10 36.57 5.30
N THR A 880 -20.32 36.13 4.29
CA THR A 880 -19.78 34.78 4.21
C THR A 880 -18.25 34.72 4.44
N GLY A 881 -17.54 35.79 4.18
CA GLY A 881 -16.08 35.86 4.18
C GLY A 881 -15.44 35.24 2.94
N ALA A 882 -16.23 34.78 1.97
CA ALA A 882 -15.75 34.19 0.73
C ALA A 882 -15.18 35.25 -0.22
N MET A 883 -14.12 34.88 -0.95
CA MET A 883 -13.44 35.75 -1.91
C MET A 883 -13.82 35.41 -3.34
N ARG A 884 -13.78 36.43 -4.19
CA ARG A 884 -13.73 36.27 -5.64
C ARG A 884 -12.65 37.18 -6.23
N PHE A 885 -11.99 36.69 -7.24
CA PHE A 885 -10.91 37.37 -7.93
C PHE A 885 -11.43 37.78 -9.31
N GLU A 886 -11.23 39.03 -9.64
CA GLU A 886 -11.65 39.63 -10.92
C GLU A 886 -10.47 40.37 -11.54
N THR A 887 -10.51 40.57 -12.85
CA THR A 887 -9.64 41.51 -13.53
C THR A 887 -10.02 42.95 -13.21
N ALA A 888 -9.21 43.91 -13.57
CA ALA A 888 -9.51 45.32 -13.35
C ALA A 888 -10.78 45.81 -14.07
N ASP A 889 -11.11 45.21 -15.19
CA ASP A 889 -12.33 45.44 -15.98
C ASP A 889 -13.58 44.71 -15.47
N GLY A 890 -13.45 43.87 -14.42
CA GLY A 890 -14.55 43.17 -13.77
C GLY A 890 -14.84 41.76 -14.29
N THR A 891 -13.95 41.19 -15.14
CA THR A 891 -14.11 39.78 -15.57
C THR A 891 -13.79 38.83 -14.41
N LEU A 892 -14.69 37.90 -14.12
CA LEU A 892 -14.51 36.90 -13.05
C LEU A 892 -13.44 35.88 -13.43
N LEU A 893 -12.40 35.76 -12.61
CA LEU A 893 -11.31 34.79 -12.75
C LEU A 893 -11.56 33.55 -11.87
N LEU A 894 -11.69 33.75 -10.56
CA LEU A 894 -11.79 32.69 -9.56
C LEU A 894 -12.75 33.11 -8.46
N LYS A 895 -13.54 32.18 -7.94
CA LYS A 895 -14.31 32.40 -6.71
C LYS A 895 -14.17 31.23 -5.74
N GLU A 896 -14.20 31.55 -4.47
CA GLU A 896 -14.30 30.56 -3.41
C GLU A 896 -15.75 30.07 -3.24
N ARG A 897 -15.90 28.91 -2.64
CA ARG A 897 -17.19 28.40 -2.19
C ARG A 897 -17.83 29.37 -1.18
N THR A 898 -19.11 29.65 -1.31
CA THR A 898 -19.79 30.62 -0.45
C THR A 898 -20.02 30.16 0.98
N THR A 899 -20.02 28.84 1.23
CA THR A 899 -20.21 28.25 2.55
C THR A 899 -18.93 27.59 3.01
N GLU A 900 -18.38 28.02 4.15
CA GLU A 900 -17.12 27.51 4.70
C GLU A 900 -15.99 27.44 3.65
N PRO A 901 -15.57 28.58 3.08
CA PRO A 901 -14.57 28.57 2.01
C PRO A 901 -13.23 28.02 2.47
N ARG A 902 -12.91 28.12 3.74
CA ARG A 902 -11.63 27.76 4.34
C ARG A 902 -11.84 26.95 5.62
N LEU A 903 -11.06 25.88 5.78
CA LEU A 903 -11.10 25.03 6.96
C LEU A 903 -9.67 24.76 7.44
N ILE A 904 -9.44 24.81 8.75
CA ILE A 904 -8.19 24.42 9.39
C ILE A 904 -8.50 23.49 10.56
N MET A 905 -7.93 22.29 10.53
CA MET A 905 -8.02 21.28 11.59
C MET A 905 -6.63 20.79 11.93
N GLY A 906 -6.15 21.12 13.14
CA GLY A 906 -4.77 20.86 13.50
C GLY A 906 -3.79 21.52 12.52
N ASN A 907 -2.89 20.75 11.95
CA ASN A 907 -1.92 21.21 10.95
C ASN A 907 -2.42 21.06 9.49
N GLN A 908 -3.60 20.52 9.29
CA GLN A 908 -4.16 20.34 7.96
C GLN A 908 -5.13 21.47 7.59
N THR A 909 -5.06 21.90 6.34
CA THR A 909 -5.87 23.01 5.81
C THR A 909 -6.60 22.61 4.54
N TRP A 910 -7.72 23.28 4.28
CA TRP A 910 -8.48 23.14 3.04
C TRP A 910 -8.96 24.52 2.59
N GLU A 911 -8.70 24.85 1.33
CA GLU A 911 -9.22 26.01 0.62
C GLU A 911 -10.14 25.54 -0.48
N PHE A 912 -11.42 25.91 -0.43
CA PHE A 912 -12.47 25.43 -1.37
C PHE A 912 -12.75 26.47 -2.42
N PHE A 913 -12.66 26.05 -3.67
CA PHE A 913 -12.91 26.87 -4.85
C PHE A 913 -14.22 26.44 -5.52
N ASP A 914 -14.79 27.34 -6.32
CA ASP A 914 -15.92 27.10 -7.18
C ASP A 914 -15.50 27.43 -8.62
N TRP A 915 -14.79 26.49 -9.23
CA TRP A 915 -14.37 26.61 -10.63
C TRP A 915 -15.55 26.36 -11.56
N GLU A 916 -15.62 27.12 -12.64
CA GLU A 916 -16.58 26.86 -13.72
C GLU A 916 -16.29 25.49 -14.36
N PHE A 917 -17.34 24.81 -14.79
CA PHE A 917 -17.22 23.46 -15.35
C PHE A 917 -16.36 23.43 -16.63
N SER A 918 -16.48 24.45 -17.47
CA SER A 918 -15.70 24.62 -18.72
C SER A 918 -14.25 25.04 -18.49
N GLU A 919 -13.87 25.43 -17.28
CA GLU A 919 -12.54 25.94 -16.98
C GLU A 919 -11.49 24.83 -16.98
N LYS A 920 -10.49 24.94 -17.86
CA LYS A 920 -9.38 23.99 -17.91
C LYS A 920 -8.40 24.28 -16.77
N ILE A 921 -8.32 23.37 -15.80
CA ILE A 921 -7.41 23.48 -14.65
C ILE A 921 -6.25 22.49 -14.84
N ASN A 922 -5.02 23.02 -14.82
CA ASN A 922 -3.78 22.27 -14.90
C ASN A 922 -2.98 22.44 -13.62
N ALA A 923 -2.19 21.44 -13.21
CA ALA A 923 -1.27 21.60 -12.07
C ALA A 923 0.16 21.28 -12.47
N LYS A 924 1.10 22.07 -11.97
CA LYS A 924 2.53 21.92 -12.23
C LYS A 924 3.30 22.01 -10.93
N GLY A 925 4.14 21.02 -10.65
CA GLY A 925 5.11 21.06 -9.56
C GLY A 925 6.42 21.70 -10.02
N VAL A 926 7.16 22.29 -9.10
CA VAL A 926 8.44 22.99 -9.38
C VAL A 926 9.46 22.09 -10.10
N LEU A 927 9.43 20.79 -9.85
CA LEU A 927 10.34 19.83 -10.47
C LEU A 927 9.68 18.99 -11.60
N SER A 928 8.42 19.25 -11.93
CA SER A 928 7.72 18.58 -13.01
C SER A 928 7.70 19.48 -14.24
N THR A 929 8.10 18.94 -15.38
CA THR A 929 7.99 19.62 -16.69
C THR A 929 6.61 19.41 -17.29
N ASP A 930 5.81 18.48 -16.75
CA ASP A 930 4.53 18.09 -17.33
C ASP A 930 3.36 18.86 -16.72
N LEU A 931 2.52 19.40 -17.54
CA LEU A 931 1.23 19.98 -17.18
C LEU A 931 0.21 18.84 -17.09
N LEU A 932 -0.43 18.69 -15.92
CA LEU A 932 -1.48 17.71 -15.71
C LEU A 932 -2.84 18.39 -15.85
N VAL A 933 -3.59 18.00 -16.86
CA VAL A 933 -4.96 18.48 -17.08
C VAL A 933 -5.89 17.76 -16.11
N LEU A 934 -6.35 18.45 -15.07
CA LEU A 934 -7.05 17.86 -13.95
C LEU A 934 -8.55 17.69 -14.17
N ARG A 935 -9.17 18.46 -15.06
CA ARG A 935 -10.60 18.33 -15.33
C ARG A 935 -10.97 17.15 -16.20
N SER A 936 -10.07 16.74 -17.09
CA SER A 936 -10.27 15.51 -17.88
C SER A 936 -9.94 14.24 -17.09
N LYS A 937 -9.28 14.39 -15.94
CA LYS A 937 -8.91 13.29 -15.05
C LYS A 937 -9.23 13.75 -13.64
N ALA A 938 -10.29 13.20 -13.05
CA ALA A 938 -10.54 13.39 -11.63
C ALA A 938 -9.38 12.77 -10.84
N LYS A 939 -8.33 13.55 -10.59
CA LYS A 939 -7.08 13.09 -10.00
C LYS A 939 -6.71 13.85 -8.75
N TYR A 940 -6.24 13.13 -7.76
CA TYR A 940 -5.45 13.70 -6.66
C TYR A 940 -4.01 13.82 -7.13
N ILE A 941 -3.45 14.99 -6.91
CA ILE A 941 -2.03 15.22 -7.10
C ILE A 941 -1.45 15.59 -5.76
N SER A 942 -0.62 14.71 -5.23
CA SER A 942 0.19 15.01 -4.05
C SER A 942 1.55 15.48 -4.53
N PHE A 943 1.91 16.68 -4.12
CA PHE A 943 3.25 17.18 -4.32
C PHE A 943 4.03 16.91 -3.04
N GLY A 944 4.93 15.94 -3.09
CA GLY A 944 5.70 15.50 -1.92
C GLY A 944 6.42 16.65 -1.21
N GLY A 945 6.41 16.64 0.09
CA GLY A 945 6.78 17.69 1.00
C GLY A 945 8.24 18.02 1.17
N LYS A 946 8.98 18.33 0.10
CA LYS A 946 10.27 19.01 0.30
C LYS A 946 10.06 20.50 0.49
N PRO A 947 10.77 21.17 1.43
CA PRO A 947 10.52 22.58 1.81
C PRO A 947 10.61 23.61 0.69
N MET A 948 11.13 23.25 -0.46
CA MET A 948 11.37 24.16 -1.58
C MET A 948 10.41 23.97 -2.76
N ARG A 949 9.39 23.15 -2.64
CA ARG A 949 8.43 22.90 -3.72
C ARG A 949 7.19 23.75 -3.55
N MET A 950 6.94 24.62 -4.48
CA MET A 950 5.70 25.39 -4.54
C MET A 950 4.84 24.89 -5.71
N PRO A 951 3.81 24.09 -5.46
CA PRO A 951 2.93 23.61 -6.50
C PRO A 951 2.18 24.76 -7.16
N LEU A 952 2.08 24.74 -8.49
CA LEU A 952 1.36 25.72 -9.27
C LEU A 952 0.15 25.08 -9.95
N VAL A 953 -1.02 25.64 -9.68
CA VAL A 953 -2.27 25.32 -10.39
C VAL A 953 -2.51 26.43 -11.43
N LEU A 954 -2.74 26.05 -12.69
CA LEU A 954 -2.97 26.99 -13.80
C LEU A 954 -4.39 26.85 -14.33
N SER A 955 -5.03 27.99 -14.59
CA SER A 955 -6.34 28.06 -15.22
C SER A 955 -6.24 28.51 -16.67
N GLY A 956 -7.11 27.95 -17.56
CA GLY A 956 -7.30 28.42 -18.90
C GLY A 956 -7.74 29.88 -19.01
N LYS A 957 -8.20 30.51 -17.92
CA LYS A 957 -8.50 31.96 -17.83
C LYS A 957 -7.25 32.83 -17.64
N GLY A 958 -6.06 32.24 -17.68
CA GLY A 958 -4.78 32.96 -17.60
C GLY A 958 -4.38 33.39 -16.20
N TYR A 959 -4.86 32.71 -15.14
CA TYR A 959 -4.39 32.87 -13.77
C TYR A 959 -3.77 31.59 -13.23
N GLY A 960 -3.03 31.70 -12.14
CA GLY A 960 -2.48 30.58 -11.42
C GLY A 960 -2.61 30.75 -9.90
N ILE A 961 -2.55 29.61 -9.20
CA ILE A 961 -2.49 29.53 -7.74
C ILE A 961 -1.18 28.83 -7.37
N GLY A 962 -0.22 29.57 -6.85
CA GLY A 962 1.04 29.04 -6.33
C GLY A 962 0.89 28.77 -4.82
N VAL A 963 0.94 27.53 -4.39
CA VAL A 963 0.69 27.15 -2.99
C VAL A 963 2.00 27.16 -2.20
N ALA A 964 2.06 27.97 -1.17
CA ALA A 964 3.22 28.03 -0.27
C ALA A 964 2.99 27.10 0.92
N ALA A 965 3.58 25.90 0.87
CA ALA A 965 3.47 24.90 1.93
C ALA A 965 4.82 24.24 2.21
N THR A 966 5.04 23.88 3.47
CA THR A 966 6.27 23.19 3.90
C THR A 966 6.21 21.69 3.72
N GLN A 967 5.01 21.13 3.60
CA GLN A 967 4.76 19.70 3.43
C GLN A 967 3.89 19.41 2.20
N SER A 968 3.21 18.28 2.18
CA SER A 968 2.43 17.84 1.03
C SER A 968 1.26 18.76 0.71
N VAL A 969 1.03 18.99 -0.58
CA VAL A 969 -0.11 19.74 -1.12
C VAL A 969 -0.95 18.78 -1.94
N LEU A 970 -2.23 18.70 -1.63
CA LEU A 970 -3.20 17.90 -2.36
C LEU A 970 -4.15 18.84 -3.11
N LEU A 971 -4.31 18.62 -4.40
CA LEU A 971 -5.34 19.25 -5.21
C LEU A 971 -6.43 18.24 -5.52
N CYS A 972 -7.64 18.52 -5.08
CA CYS A 972 -8.84 17.77 -5.47
C CYS A 972 -9.66 18.61 -6.45
N ASN A 973 -9.97 18.05 -7.62
CA ASN A 973 -10.87 18.68 -8.59
C ASN A 973 -12.03 17.74 -8.94
N ILE A 974 -12.51 16.98 -7.96
CA ILE A 974 -13.65 16.08 -8.12
C ILE A 974 -14.91 16.80 -7.67
N LYS A 975 -15.89 16.90 -8.52
CA LYS A 975 -17.14 17.65 -8.27
C LYS A 975 -17.89 17.17 -7.02
N THR A 976 -17.89 15.86 -6.77
CA THR A 976 -18.58 15.24 -5.62
C THR A 976 -18.00 15.68 -4.28
N TYR A 977 -16.68 15.85 -4.21
CA TYR A 977 -15.97 16.28 -2.99
C TYR A 977 -15.84 17.80 -2.89
N GLY A 978 -16.11 18.50 -3.99
CA GLY A 978 -15.89 19.92 -4.16
C GLY A 978 -14.42 20.21 -4.50
N PRO A 979 -14.15 21.16 -5.42
CA PRO A 979 -12.77 21.55 -5.74
C PRO A 979 -12.11 22.19 -4.52
N TYR A 980 -10.95 21.66 -4.11
CA TYR A 980 -10.16 22.25 -3.01
C TYR A 980 -8.67 22.00 -3.15
N ILE A 981 -7.89 22.84 -2.49
CA ILE A 981 -6.48 22.63 -2.21
C ILE A 981 -6.33 22.35 -0.71
N SER A 982 -5.65 21.26 -0.35
CA SER A 982 -5.33 20.90 1.04
C SER A 982 -3.82 20.88 1.25
N THR A 983 -3.36 21.39 2.40
CA THR A 983 -1.96 21.37 2.80
C THR A 983 -1.81 20.74 4.18
N GLN A 984 -0.66 20.11 4.42
CA GLN A 984 -0.28 19.58 5.73
C GLN A 984 0.91 20.32 6.29
N GLY A 985 1.04 20.37 7.62
CA GLY A 985 2.23 20.79 8.35
C GLY A 985 2.22 22.18 8.91
N ASP A 986 1.55 23.14 8.29
CA ASP A 986 1.68 24.55 8.68
C ASP A 986 0.55 25.09 9.55
N GLY A 987 -0.63 24.46 9.54
CA GLY A 987 -1.85 24.96 10.21
C GLY A 987 -2.28 26.35 9.73
N GLN A 988 -1.84 26.74 8.54
CA GLN A 988 -2.06 28.02 7.89
C GLN A 988 -2.31 27.78 6.40
N ILE A 989 -3.33 28.43 5.84
CA ILE A 989 -3.52 28.51 4.39
C ILE A 989 -2.65 29.62 3.88
N ASP A 990 -1.83 29.34 2.85
CA ASP A 990 -0.94 30.35 2.28
C ASP A 990 -0.71 30.06 0.79
N TYR A 991 -1.15 30.97 -0.08
CA TYR A 991 -0.96 30.84 -1.51
C TYR A 991 -0.85 32.21 -2.20
N TYR A 992 -0.32 32.19 -3.42
CA TYR A 992 -0.21 33.35 -4.29
C TYR A 992 -1.20 33.19 -5.45
N PHE A 993 -2.13 34.14 -5.57
CA PHE A 993 -2.94 34.30 -6.76
C PHE A 993 -2.17 35.13 -7.77
N ILE A 994 -1.98 34.60 -8.99
CA ILE A 994 -1.10 35.14 -10.02
C ILE A 994 -1.90 35.31 -11.31
N TYR A 995 -2.01 36.52 -11.85
CA TYR A 995 -2.74 36.80 -13.10
C TYR A 995 -1.81 37.30 -14.20
N GLY A 996 -1.45 36.43 -15.14
CA GLY A 996 -0.64 36.80 -16.31
C GLY A 996 -1.45 37.11 -17.57
N GLY A 997 -2.78 36.81 -17.55
CA GLY A 997 -3.65 36.92 -18.74
C GLY A 997 -3.52 35.72 -19.69
N ASN A 998 -2.45 34.95 -19.61
CA ASN A 998 -2.26 33.64 -20.25
C ASN A 998 -1.31 32.76 -19.41
N ASN A 999 -1.25 31.46 -19.75
CA ASN A 999 -0.46 30.52 -18.97
C ASN A 999 1.04 30.78 -19.03
N GLU A 1000 1.58 31.21 -20.14
CA GLU A 1000 3.03 31.49 -20.29
C GLU A 1000 3.48 32.62 -19.39
N LYS A 1001 2.75 33.74 -19.41
CA LYS A 1001 3.04 34.91 -18.52
C LYS A 1001 2.81 34.57 -17.07
N THR A 1002 1.77 33.78 -16.76
CA THR A 1002 1.49 33.32 -15.40
C THR A 1002 2.62 32.45 -14.85
N ILE A 1003 3.18 31.55 -15.67
CA ILE A 1003 4.35 30.73 -15.31
C ILE A 1003 5.58 31.62 -15.13
N ALA A 1004 5.82 32.63 -16.02
CA ALA A 1004 6.93 33.54 -15.88
C ALA A 1004 6.86 34.34 -14.58
N LEU A 1005 5.69 34.87 -14.24
CA LEU A 1005 5.45 35.57 -12.95
C LEU A 1005 5.64 34.65 -11.75
N TYR A 1006 5.20 33.39 -11.85
CA TYR A 1006 5.45 32.38 -10.82
C TYR A 1006 6.94 32.09 -10.64
N LEU A 1007 7.67 31.93 -11.74
CA LEU A 1007 9.12 31.68 -11.70
C LEU A 1007 9.87 32.88 -11.12
N SER A 1008 9.40 34.13 -11.33
CA SER A 1008 9.99 35.30 -10.72
C SER A 1008 9.87 35.30 -9.19
N LEU A 1009 8.78 34.77 -8.66
CA LEU A 1009 8.63 34.57 -7.21
C LEU A 1009 9.61 33.55 -6.64
N ILE A 1010 9.97 32.53 -7.41
CA ILE A 1010 10.87 31.45 -6.97
C ILE A 1010 12.34 31.85 -7.04
N HIS A 1011 12.73 32.60 -8.06
CA HIS A 1011 14.12 33.03 -8.30
C HIS A 1011 14.59 34.19 -7.41
N ILE A 1012 13.66 34.83 -6.72
CA ILE A 1012 13.96 35.98 -5.84
C ILE A 1012 14.29 35.55 -4.39
N SER A 1013 14.33 34.26 -4.11
CA SER A 1013 14.62 33.69 -2.77
C SER A 1013 16.08 33.25 -2.62
#